data_0b66a4a91c9b1d2db7ce2bd1aab6852c
#
_entry.id   0b66a4a91c9b1d2db7ce2bd1aab6852c
#
_cell.length_a   1.000
_cell.length_b   1.000
_cell.length_c   1.000
_cell.angle_alpha   90.00
_cell.angle_beta   90.00
_cell.angle_gamma   90.00
#
_symmetry.space_group_name_H-M   'P 1'
#
loop_
_entity.id
_entity.type
_entity.pdbx_description
1 polymer ?
#
loop_
_entity_poly.entity_id
_entity_poly.type
_entity_poly.pdbx_seq_one_letter_code
_entity_poly.pdbx_strand_id
1 'polypeptide(L)'
;RHPLGRFLLSCFDVVREGFSPDSVQALAANYFFGGSDIYRNYLLKFANYRGGAKREIRSGDVVKDYTEEELEGCRRCRERLLTATKNIKRKGQGRGYCNAVRKILADFDAETQLETLSSALEDAAEKGYLGQISSALERLLSEAESVTGDREMTAAEFEAVLSDGLDATDISLIPLKADAVFVGDIADSRIEKVRVLFAAGMTDEVPRRADDTALISDREIERLAEVRTMLEPTIAEVNLRAREAVCLNLCTFTDELFLSYPLAADGSEPALSEILRYVNGLFSEKGGKKLPVERAASFPYRCSARVPAIRELLLNRRAFEKGQGDTRREYSSLYAALEELSVREKDDYLQKWDGQVRVQCGEELFFREGRISPTKLESYFSCPFCNFAKNGLRLKDRDETIVMAVDSGNFIHKLLEQTAGAIAGLDTEEKARGYARATGEKLLQDPLYVAQSDTVSGQYASRNLLREGEEAAAAVWRQITGSAFRVEKTESSVDAGIFRGKVDRVDGTDKYVRVIDYKTGSIDDSPVSYYTGRKLQLELYMSAVCGEREPAGVFYFPASLAYTDGEEVKFRMLGFLNGDEEALRSGDLALSEGKVSDFFGAGMNNSRRPKVMDGETFADFLRYAAFVSERGVEELKGGFIAPSPYKDECKYCKYGGLCGFNYDLAEPRYEEKITPKAIAGIARREEEERKNRKRTEEENGGK
;
A
#
# COMPACT_ATOMS: atom_id res chain seq x y z
N ARG A 1 -12.88 -20.72 11.19
CA ARG A 1 -14.29 -20.72 10.71
C ARG A 1 -14.32 -20.93 9.19
N HIS A 2 -15.17 -21.84 8.72
CA HIS A 2 -15.39 -22.07 7.28
C HIS A 2 -15.94 -20.82 6.58
N PRO A 3 -15.62 -20.56 5.29
CA PRO A 3 -16.12 -19.41 4.53
C PRO A 3 -17.66 -19.26 4.55
N LEU A 4 -18.43 -20.37 4.60
CA LEU A 4 -19.89 -20.33 4.72
C LEU A 4 -20.34 -19.72 6.05
N GLY A 5 -19.71 -20.09 7.18
CA GLY A 5 -20.01 -19.47 8.48
C GLY A 5 -19.71 -17.98 8.49
N ARG A 6 -18.57 -17.56 7.89
CA ARG A 6 -18.24 -16.13 7.72
C ARG A 6 -19.26 -15.41 6.81
N PHE A 7 -19.73 -16.05 5.77
CA PHE A 7 -20.76 -15.50 4.89
C PHE A 7 -22.03 -15.17 5.67
N LEU A 8 -22.53 -16.13 6.48
CA LEU A 8 -23.71 -15.92 7.29
C LEU A 8 -23.53 -14.78 8.32
N LEU A 9 -22.45 -14.78 9.06
CA LEU A 9 -22.15 -13.71 10.03
C LEU A 9 -22.05 -12.34 9.33
N SER A 10 -21.39 -12.27 8.17
CA SER A 10 -21.29 -11.02 7.42
C SER A 10 -22.64 -10.48 6.95
N CYS A 11 -23.64 -11.35 6.71
CA CYS A 11 -25.00 -10.90 6.41
C CYS A 11 -25.64 -10.17 7.60
N PHE A 12 -25.41 -10.64 8.83
CA PHE A 12 -25.85 -9.99 10.07
C PHE A 12 -25.08 -8.70 10.32
N ASP A 13 -23.74 -8.70 10.15
CA ASP A 13 -22.90 -7.51 10.28
C ASP A 13 -23.40 -6.37 9.40
N VAL A 14 -23.71 -6.63 8.14
CA VAL A 14 -24.24 -5.62 7.21
C VAL A 14 -25.52 -4.98 7.74
N VAL A 15 -26.42 -5.77 8.32
CA VAL A 15 -27.67 -5.25 8.88
C VAL A 15 -27.44 -4.49 10.19
N ARG A 16 -26.59 -5.01 11.07
CA ARG A 16 -26.21 -4.42 12.35
C ARG A 16 -25.53 -3.06 12.15
N GLU A 17 -24.61 -2.98 11.21
CA GLU A 17 -23.84 -1.77 10.93
C GLU A 17 -24.52 -0.82 9.95
N GLY A 18 -25.76 -1.11 9.55
CA GLY A 18 -26.53 -0.22 8.70
C GLY A 18 -25.99 -0.10 7.29
N PHE A 19 -25.40 -1.16 6.74
CA PHE A 19 -24.76 -1.19 5.42
C PHE A 19 -23.50 -0.32 5.36
N SER A 20 -22.67 -0.37 6.40
CA SER A 20 -21.37 0.30 6.40
C SER A 20 -20.52 -0.16 5.20
N PRO A 21 -19.65 0.70 4.64
CA PRO A 21 -18.77 0.32 3.54
C PRO A 21 -17.94 -0.94 3.85
N ASP A 22 -17.43 -1.05 5.08
CA ASP A 22 -16.56 -2.15 5.49
C ASP A 22 -17.33 -3.48 5.59
N SER A 23 -18.52 -3.48 6.20
CA SER A 23 -19.33 -4.70 6.31
C SER A 23 -19.81 -5.21 4.95
N VAL A 24 -20.19 -4.29 4.03
CA VAL A 24 -20.59 -4.67 2.68
C VAL A 24 -19.41 -5.17 1.85
N GLN A 25 -18.22 -4.58 2.01
CA GLN A 25 -16.99 -5.06 1.37
C GLN A 25 -16.61 -6.46 1.86
N ALA A 26 -16.71 -6.72 3.17
CA ALA A 26 -16.44 -8.04 3.76
C ALA A 26 -17.39 -9.11 3.20
N LEU A 27 -18.69 -8.81 3.13
CA LEU A 27 -19.68 -9.70 2.53
C LEU A 27 -19.43 -9.93 1.05
N ALA A 28 -19.18 -8.86 0.27
CA ALA A 28 -18.94 -8.94 -1.16
C ALA A 28 -17.65 -9.71 -1.53
N ALA A 29 -16.67 -9.77 -0.61
CA ALA A 29 -15.45 -10.53 -0.78
C ALA A 29 -15.61 -12.04 -0.52
N ASN A 30 -16.73 -12.46 0.08
CA ASN A 30 -16.93 -13.85 0.44
C ASN A 30 -17.28 -14.70 -0.79
N TYR A 31 -16.70 -15.90 -0.86
CA TYR A 31 -16.94 -16.86 -1.96
C TYR A 31 -18.43 -17.13 -2.18
N PHE A 32 -19.18 -17.44 -1.12
CA PHE A 32 -20.62 -17.79 -1.18
C PHE A 32 -21.49 -16.61 -1.62
N PHE A 33 -21.05 -15.39 -1.44
CA PHE A 33 -21.74 -14.22 -1.97
C PHE A 33 -21.63 -14.17 -3.50
N GLY A 34 -20.50 -14.60 -4.08
CA GLY A 34 -20.27 -14.54 -5.52
C GLY A 34 -20.17 -13.10 -6.05
N GLY A 35 -19.57 -12.21 -5.28
CA GLY A 35 -19.29 -10.83 -5.69
C GLY A 35 -18.14 -10.75 -6.68
N SER A 36 -18.17 -9.72 -7.53
CA SER A 36 -17.07 -9.42 -8.45
C SER A 36 -16.14 -8.35 -7.88
N ASP A 37 -14.87 -8.35 -8.30
CA ASP A 37 -13.93 -7.27 -7.97
C ASP A 37 -14.41 -5.92 -8.54
N ILE A 38 -15.11 -5.93 -9.67
CA ILE A 38 -15.72 -4.74 -10.26
C ILE A 38 -16.75 -4.14 -9.30
N TYR A 39 -17.63 -4.97 -8.71
CA TYR A 39 -18.61 -4.51 -7.73
C TYR A 39 -17.94 -3.98 -6.45
N ARG A 40 -16.91 -4.66 -5.97
CA ARG A 40 -16.14 -4.20 -4.80
C ARG A 40 -15.47 -2.85 -5.06
N ASN A 41 -14.88 -2.66 -6.23
CA ASN A 41 -14.30 -1.38 -6.63
C ASN A 41 -15.37 -0.30 -6.79
N TYR A 42 -16.52 -0.64 -7.36
CA TYR A 42 -17.69 0.23 -7.46
C TYR A 42 -18.15 0.70 -6.06
N LEU A 43 -18.25 -0.22 -5.10
CA LEU A 43 -18.62 0.13 -3.71
C LEU A 43 -17.60 1.06 -3.06
N LEU A 44 -16.31 0.82 -3.22
CA LEU A 44 -15.25 1.71 -2.70
C LEU A 44 -15.41 3.13 -3.27
N LYS A 45 -15.69 3.24 -4.56
CA LYS A 45 -15.83 4.51 -5.25
C LYS A 45 -17.11 5.26 -4.87
N PHE A 46 -18.21 4.54 -4.63
CA PHE A 46 -19.55 5.15 -4.49
C PHE A 46 -20.26 4.84 -3.17
N ALA A 47 -19.63 4.12 -2.24
CA ALA A 47 -20.25 3.71 -0.97
C ALA A 47 -20.68 4.89 -0.08
N ASN A 48 -20.03 6.04 -0.21
CA ASN A 48 -20.33 7.25 0.57
C ASN A 48 -21.40 8.15 -0.09
N TYR A 49 -21.90 7.79 -1.27
CA TYR A 49 -23.02 8.51 -1.86
C TYR A 49 -24.30 8.31 -1.04
N ARG A 50 -25.18 9.31 -1.09
CA ARG A 50 -26.47 9.29 -0.41
C ARG A 50 -27.25 8.02 -0.74
N GLY A 51 -27.56 7.21 0.29
CA GLY A 51 -28.15 5.88 0.15
C GLY A 51 -27.15 4.73 0.17
N GLY A 52 -25.84 5.00 0.15
CA GLY A 52 -24.79 3.99 0.31
C GLY A 52 -24.94 2.80 -0.63
N ALA A 53 -24.58 1.61 -0.15
CA ALA A 53 -24.65 0.37 -0.92
C ALA A 53 -26.09 -0.06 -1.31
N LYS A 54 -27.12 0.52 -0.70
CA LYS A 54 -28.54 0.30 -1.07
C LYS A 54 -28.99 1.10 -2.27
N ARG A 55 -28.25 2.14 -2.64
CA ARG A 55 -28.62 3.03 -3.74
C ARG A 55 -28.77 2.25 -5.05
N GLU A 56 -29.76 2.65 -5.83
CA GLU A 56 -29.94 2.12 -7.17
C GLU A 56 -28.81 2.57 -8.11
N ILE A 57 -28.25 1.64 -8.85
CA ILE A 57 -27.15 1.91 -9.80
C ILE A 57 -27.76 2.31 -11.13
N ARG A 58 -27.62 3.58 -11.51
CA ARG A 58 -28.19 4.15 -12.75
C ARG A 58 -27.12 4.32 -13.81
N SER A 59 -27.47 4.15 -15.08
CA SER A 59 -26.55 4.32 -16.20
C SER A 59 -25.99 5.76 -16.33
N GLY A 60 -26.66 6.76 -15.76
CA GLY A 60 -26.18 8.16 -15.72
C GLY A 60 -25.36 8.54 -14.49
N ASP A 61 -25.14 7.61 -13.56
CA ASP A 61 -24.37 7.86 -12.33
C ASP A 61 -22.86 7.96 -12.56
N VAL A 62 -22.48 8.25 -13.76
CA VAL A 62 -21.23 8.48 -14.12
C VAL A 62 -20.36 7.54 -14.55
N VAL A 63 -20.04 7.22 -15.54
CA VAL A 63 -18.69 6.94 -15.28
C VAL A 63 -17.99 6.55 -16.55
N LYS A 64 -17.21 7.41 -16.95
CA LYS A 64 -16.14 7.19 -17.93
C LYS A 64 -15.26 5.94 -17.66
N ASP A 65 -15.42 5.32 -16.49
CA ASP A 65 -14.56 4.21 -16.03
C ASP A 65 -15.24 2.84 -16.01
N TYR A 66 -16.57 2.74 -16.23
CA TYR A 66 -17.30 1.47 -16.25
C TYR A 66 -18.13 1.33 -17.52
N THR A 67 -18.10 0.16 -18.11
CA THR A 67 -18.98 -0.18 -19.23
C THR A 67 -20.40 -0.49 -18.73
N GLU A 68 -21.42 -0.45 -19.62
CA GLU A 68 -22.79 -0.79 -19.22
C GLU A 68 -22.90 -2.26 -18.76
N GLU A 69 -22.11 -3.16 -19.34
CA GLU A 69 -22.04 -4.57 -18.91
C GLU A 69 -21.51 -4.72 -17.49
N GLU A 70 -20.48 -3.97 -17.13
CA GLU A 70 -19.91 -3.92 -15.77
C GLU A 70 -20.92 -3.36 -14.77
N LEU A 71 -21.65 -2.30 -15.14
CA LEU A 71 -22.71 -1.72 -14.30
C LEU A 71 -23.85 -2.71 -14.10
N GLU A 72 -24.22 -3.48 -15.13
CA GLU A 72 -25.23 -4.53 -15.01
C GLU A 72 -24.76 -5.65 -14.06
N GLY A 73 -23.48 -6.01 -14.11
CA GLY A 73 -22.85 -6.90 -13.12
C GLY A 73 -22.96 -6.35 -11.70
N CYS A 74 -22.73 -5.06 -11.52
CA CYS A 74 -22.87 -4.38 -10.23
C CYS A 74 -24.33 -4.38 -9.74
N ARG A 75 -25.31 -4.17 -10.62
CA ARG A 75 -26.75 -4.24 -10.27
C ARG A 75 -27.13 -5.63 -9.76
N ARG A 76 -26.69 -6.68 -10.43
CA ARG A 76 -26.90 -8.07 -9.97
C ARG A 76 -26.28 -8.32 -8.59
N CYS A 77 -25.05 -7.87 -8.35
CA CYS A 77 -24.42 -7.98 -7.03
C CYS A 77 -25.17 -7.19 -5.95
N ARG A 78 -25.68 -6.00 -6.27
CA ARG A 78 -26.53 -5.22 -5.35
C ARG A 78 -27.83 -5.96 -5.01
N GLU A 79 -28.49 -6.58 -6.00
CA GLU A 79 -29.70 -7.39 -5.74
C GLU A 79 -29.38 -8.59 -4.84
N ARG A 80 -28.25 -9.23 -5.04
CA ARG A 80 -27.76 -10.29 -4.14
C ARG A 80 -27.55 -9.77 -2.72
N LEU A 81 -26.94 -8.59 -2.55
CA LEU A 81 -26.76 -7.93 -1.24
C LEU A 81 -28.12 -7.72 -0.54
N LEU A 82 -29.10 -7.17 -1.25
CA LEU A 82 -30.43 -6.96 -0.71
C LEU A 82 -31.13 -8.30 -0.40
N THR A 83 -30.93 -9.33 -1.20
CA THR A 83 -31.46 -10.68 -0.97
C THR A 83 -30.85 -11.30 0.27
N ALA A 84 -29.54 -11.22 0.47
CA ALA A 84 -28.83 -11.72 1.65
C ALA A 84 -29.34 -11.10 2.97
N THR A 85 -29.81 -9.87 2.92
CA THR A 85 -30.15 -9.10 4.12
C THR A 85 -31.64 -8.88 4.35
N LYS A 86 -32.50 -9.10 3.33
CA LYS A 86 -33.96 -8.78 3.39
C LYS A 86 -34.74 -9.44 4.53
N ASN A 87 -34.31 -10.65 4.95
CA ASN A 87 -35.00 -11.45 5.96
C ASN A 87 -34.44 -11.23 7.38
N ILE A 88 -33.34 -10.52 7.52
CA ILE A 88 -32.71 -10.20 8.82
C ILE A 88 -33.36 -8.91 9.35
N LYS A 89 -34.25 -9.05 10.33
CA LYS A 89 -34.89 -7.91 11.01
C LYS A 89 -33.97 -7.38 12.10
N ARG A 90 -34.02 -6.09 12.41
CA ARG A 90 -33.27 -5.50 13.55
C ARG A 90 -33.70 -6.08 14.90
N LYS A 91 -34.98 -6.43 15.04
CA LYS A 91 -35.55 -7.09 16.22
C LYS A 91 -36.59 -8.12 15.76
N GLY A 92 -36.54 -9.31 16.34
CA GLY A 92 -37.45 -10.41 16.00
C GLY A 92 -37.32 -11.58 16.97
N GLN A 93 -38.03 -12.67 16.71
CA GLN A 93 -37.92 -13.92 17.43
C GLN A 93 -36.75 -14.77 16.94
N GLY A 94 -36.12 -15.57 17.80
CA GLY A 94 -35.03 -16.47 17.48
C GLY A 94 -35.36 -17.41 16.31
N ARG A 95 -36.55 -18.01 16.28
CA ARG A 95 -37.05 -18.82 15.15
C ARG A 95 -37.08 -18.06 13.85
N GLY A 96 -37.40 -16.75 13.88
CA GLY A 96 -37.40 -15.90 12.68
C GLY A 96 -36.00 -15.74 12.10
N TYR A 97 -34.97 -15.65 12.93
CA TYR A 97 -33.59 -15.57 12.48
C TYR A 97 -33.07 -16.92 11.95
N CYS A 98 -33.39 -18.06 12.62
CA CYS A 98 -33.05 -19.37 12.10
C CYS A 98 -33.64 -19.59 10.70
N ASN A 99 -34.91 -19.22 10.48
CA ASN A 99 -35.56 -19.27 9.19
C ASN A 99 -34.92 -18.31 8.17
N ALA A 100 -34.46 -17.13 8.61
CA ALA A 100 -33.74 -16.21 7.75
C ALA A 100 -32.40 -16.80 7.27
N VAL A 101 -31.66 -17.47 8.15
CA VAL A 101 -30.40 -18.18 7.79
C VAL A 101 -30.69 -19.30 6.80
N ARG A 102 -31.67 -20.17 7.05
CA ARG A 102 -32.08 -21.24 6.11
C ARG A 102 -32.46 -20.69 4.74
N LYS A 103 -33.15 -19.55 4.72
CA LYS A 103 -33.52 -18.89 3.47
C LYS A 103 -32.34 -18.26 2.73
N ILE A 104 -31.39 -17.70 3.45
CA ILE A 104 -30.12 -17.21 2.86
C ILE A 104 -29.38 -18.37 2.21
N LEU A 105 -29.25 -19.50 2.90
CA LEU A 105 -28.60 -20.70 2.34
C LEU A 105 -29.26 -21.17 1.04
N ALA A 106 -30.59 -21.17 1.00
CA ALA A 106 -31.35 -21.53 -0.19
C ALA A 106 -31.25 -20.47 -1.29
N ASP A 107 -31.44 -19.18 -0.98
CA ASP A 107 -31.36 -18.07 -1.96
C ASP A 107 -29.97 -17.95 -2.63
N PHE A 108 -28.94 -18.50 -2.00
CA PHE A 108 -27.55 -18.49 -2.49
C PHE A 108 -27.05 -19.85 -2.97
N ASP A 109 -27.93 -20.87 -3.04
CA ASP A 109 -27.58 -22.24 -3.47
C ASP A 109 -26.31 -22.79 -2.77
N ALA A 110 -26.23 -22.57 -1.45
CA ALA A 110 -25.03 -22.86 -0.66
C ALA A 110 -24.62 -24.35 -0.75
N GLU A 111 -25.58 -25.26 -0.85
CA GLU A 111 -25.34 -26.70 -1.00
C GLU A 111 -24.67 -27.01 -2.33
N THR A 112 -25.19 -26.50 -3.46
CA THR A 112 -24.55 -26.65 -4.78
C THR A 112 -23.17 -26.05 -4.85
N GLN A 113 -22.94 -24.92 -4.17
CA GLN A 113 -21.60 -24.32 -4.08
C GLN A 113 -20.63 -25.21 -3.29
N LEU A 114 -21.07 -25.83 -2.18
CA LEU A 114 -20.27 -26.80 -1.41
C LEU A 114 -19.96 -28.06 -2.24
N GLU A 115 -20.93 -28.59 -2.99
CA GLU A 115 -20.70 -29.72 -3.90
C GLU A 115 -19.69 -29.38 -4.99
N THR A 116 -19.77 -28.17 -5.56
CA THR A 116 -18.82 -27.68 -6.56
C THR A 116 -17.41 -27.61 -5.98
N LEU A 117 -17.25 -27.04 -4.78
CA LEU A 117 -15.97 -27.02 -4.07
C LEU A 117 -15.47 -28.42 -3.78
N SER A 118 -16.34 -29.32 -3.30
CA SER A 118 -15.97 -30.71 -3.03
C SER A 118 -15.48 -31.43 -4.28
N SER A 119 -16.12 -31.18 -5.42
CA SER A 119 -15.77 -31.79 -6.71
C SER A 119 -14.40 -31.35 -7.22
N ALA A 120 -13.99 -30.12 -6.88
CA ALA A 120 -12.69 -29.56 -7.28
C ALA A 120 -11.51 -30.03 -6.41
N LEU A 121 -11.77 -30.66 -5.26
CA LEU A 121 -10.74 -31.20 -4.40
C LEU A 121 -10.29 -32.57 -4.87
N GLU A 122 -9.06 -32.96 -4.59
CA GLU A 122 -8.54 -34.31 -4.83
C GLU A 122 -8.56 -35.16 -3.54
N ASP A 123 -8.34 -34.53 -2.39
CA ASP A 123 -8.25 -35.20 -1.11
C ASP A 123 -9.60 -35.69 -0.58
N ALA A 124 -9.69 -36.98 -0.27
CA ALA A 124 -10.91 -37.60 0.24
C ALA A 124 -11.32 -37.12 1.63
N ALA A 125 -10.35 -36.71 2.46
CA ALA A 125 -10.61 -36.16 3.79
C ALA A 125 -11.23 -34.78 3.68
N GLU A 126 -10.68 -33.91 2.83
CA GLU A 126 -11.25 -32.57 2.58
C GLU A 126 -12.67 -32.67 2.01
N LYS A 127 -12.94 -33.60 1.09
CA LYS A 127 -14.31 -33.89 0.62
C LYS A 127 -15.23 -34.31 1.75
N GLY A 128 -14.74 -35.16 2.64
CA GLY A 128 -15.48 -35.61 3.82
C GLY A 128 -15.84 -34.49 4.78
N TYR A 129 -14.96 -33.48 4.94
CA TYR A 129 -15.27 -32.27 5.71
C TYR A 129 -16.38 -31.45 5.07
N LEU A 130 -16.28 -31.16 3.79
CA LEU A 130 -17.27 -30.37 3.09
C LEU A 130 -18.66 -31.04 3.10
N GLY A 131 -18.72 -32.35 2.97
CA GLY A 131 -19.98 -33.10 3.03
C GLY A 131 -20.71 -33.05 4.37
N GLN A 132 -20.03 -32.71 5.45
CA GLN A 132 -20.63 -32.62 6.79
C GLN A 132 -21.11 -31.20 7.16
N ILE A 133 -20.68 -30.17 6.43
CA ILE A 133 -20.96 -28.75 6.79
C ILE A 133 -22.44 -28.45 6.82
N SER A 134 -23.20 -28.85 5.81
CA SER A 134 -24.64 -28.58 5.74
C SER A 134 -25.41 -29.24 6.91
N SER A 135 -25.08 -30.49 7.24
CA SER A 135 -25.75 -31.20 8.34
C SER A 135 -25.33 -30.66 9.72
N ALA A 136 -24.07 -30.25 9.89
CA ALA A 136 -23.59 -29.62 11.10
C ALA A 136 -24.27 -28.26 11.33
N LEU A 137 -24.40 -27.46 10.29
CA LEU A 137 -25.07 -26.15 10.35
C LEU A 137 -26.57 -26.30 10.66
N GLU A 138 -27.27 -27.25 10.02
CA GLU A 138 -28.69 -27.46 10.31
C GLU A 138 -28.92 -27.97 11.75
N ARG A 139 -28.03 -28.80 12.28
CA ARG A 139 -28.05 -29.21 13.69
C ARG A 139 -27.88 -28.00 14.60
N LEU A 140 -26.89 -27.14 14.35
CA LEU A 140 -26.70 -25.90 15.08
C LEU A 140 -27.93 -24.99 15.06
N LEU A 141 -28.55 -24.81 13.86
CA LEU A 141 -29.75 -23.98 13.73
C LEU A 141 -30.93 -24.58 14.50
N SER A 142 -31.09 -25.92 14.52
CA SER A 142 -32.14 -26.60 15.26
C SER A 142 -31.94 -26.46 16.78
N GLU A 143 -30.71 -26.56 17.26
CA GLU A 143 -30.35 -26.32 18.64
C GLU A 143 -30.60 -24.85 19.04
N ALA A 144 -30.12 -23.90 18.23
CA ALA A 144 -30.39 -22.48 18.46
C ALA A 144 -31.89 -22.16 18.48
N GLU A 145 -32.67 -22.78 17.59
CA GLU A 145 -34.11 -22.62 17.54
C GLU A 145 -34.80 -23.21 18.78
N SER A 146 -34.32 -24.33 19.32
CA SER A 146 -34.86 -24.94 20.54
C SER A 146 -34.68 -24.05 21.77
N VAL A 147 -33.56 -23.31 21.82
CA VAL A 147 -33.21 -22.44 22.96
C VAL A 147 -33.80 -21.03 22.83
N THR A 148 -33.82 -20.48 21.64
CA THR A 148 -34.16 -19.08 21.40
C THR A 148 -35.52 -18.88 20.72
N GLY A 149 -36.19 -19.95 20.26
CA GLY A 149 -37.28 -19.91 19.28
C GLY A 149 -38.31 -18.81 19.42
N ASP A 150 -38.99 -18.72 20.55
CA ASP A 150 -40.04 -17.72 20.80
C ASP A 150 -39.53 -16.46 21.55
N ARG A 151 -38.25 -16.44 21.88
CA ARG A 151 -37.62 -15.29 22.57
C ARG A 151 -37.42 -14.14 21.60
N GLU A 152 -37.87 -12.94 21.99
CA GLU A 152 -37.54 -11.72 21.29
C GLU A 152 -36.09 -11.32 21.53
N MET A 153 -35.38 -11.04 20.47
CA MET A 153 -33.97 -10.61 20.49
C MET A 153 -33.64 -9.68 19.32
N THR A 154 -32.53 -9.02 19.43
CA THR A 154 -31.96 -8.22 18.34
C THR A 154 -31.13 -9.09 17.38
N ALA A 155 -30.88 -8.58 16.18
CA ALA A 155 -30.00 -9.25 15.22
C ALA A 155 -28.58 -9.48 15.79
N ALA A 156 -28.06 -8.55 16.60
CA ALA A 156 -26.76 -8.65 17.25
C ALA A 156 -26.70 -9.78 18.30
N GLU A 157 -27.77 -9.91 19.10
CA GLU A 157 -27.85 -11.01 20.09
C GLU A 157 -27.93 -12.38 19.38
N PHE A 158 -28.69 -12.51 18.31
CA PHE A 158 -28.74 -13.75 17.54
C PHE A 158 -27.42 -14.03 16.80
N GLU A 159 -26.78 -13.01 16.25
CA GLU A 159 -25.46 -13.12 15.63
C GLU A 159 -24.43 -13.67 16.63
N ALA A 160 -24.43 -13.20 17.89
CA ALA A 160 -23.55 -13.74 18.93
C ALA A 160 -23.84 -15.23 19.19
N VAL A 161 -25.11 -15.63 19.31
CA VAL A 161 -25.50 -17.05 19.47
C VAL A 161 -25.02 -17.90 18.29
N LEU A 162 -25.22 -17.41 17.07
CA LEU A 162 -24.75 -18.09 15.85
C LEU A 162 -23.23 -18.19 15.79
N SER A 163 -22.53 -17.10 16.15
CA SER A 163 -21.08 -17.02 16.22
C SER A 163 -20.49 -18.04 17.19
N ASP A 164 -20.99 -18.06 18.44
CA ASP A 164 -20.53 -18.96 19.49
C ASP A 164 -20.85 -20.42 19.14
N GLY A 165 -22.03 -20.67 18.56
CA GLY A 165 -22.39 -21.99 18.08
C GLY A 165 -21.52 -22.49 16.94
N LEU A 166 -21.15 -21.62 15.98
CA LEU A 166 -20.23 -21.96 14.91
C LEU A 166 -18.82 -22.24 15.43
N ASP A 167 -18.38 -21.54 16.47
CA ASP A 167 -17.07 -21.77 17.09
C ASP A 167 -17.02 -23.04 17.94
N ALA A 168 -18.16 -23.40 18.54
CA ALA A 168 -18.28 -24.65 19.30
C ALA A 168 -18.55 -25.88 18.40
N THR A 169 -18.83 -25.70 17.11
CA THR A 169 -19.14 -26.81 16.21
C THR A 169 -17.86 -27.40 15.61
N ASP A 170 -17.48 -28.57 16.08
CA ASP A 170 -16.38 -29.34 15.53
C ASP A 170 -16.85 -30.36 14.50
N ILE A 171 -16.17 -30.41 13.38
CA ILE A 171 -16.35 -31.45 12.34
C ILE A 171 -15.15 -32.38 12.40
N SER A 172 -15.38 -33.61 12.83
CA SER A 172 -14.32 -34.63 12.95
C SER A 172 -14.46 -35.68 11.87
N LEU A 173 -13.33 -36.09 11.30
CA LEU A 173 -13.25 -37.22 10.37
C LEU A 173 -12.55 -38.36 11.06
N ILE A 174 -13.07 -39.58 10.88
CA ILE A 174 -12.35 -40.78 11.24
C ILE A 174 -11.16 -40.93 10.29
N PRO A 175 -9.93 -41.03 10.76
CA PRO A 175 -8.75 -41.23 9.90
C PRO A 175 -8.93 -42.43 8.99
N LEU A 176 -8.83 -42.20 7.68
CA LEU A 176 -9.03 -43.29 6.68
C LEU A 176 -7.76 -44.14 6.48
N LYS A 177 -6.62 -43.76 7.02
CA LYS A 177 -5.34 -44.44 6.82
C LYS A 177 -4.75 -44.90 8.17
N ALA A 178 -4.51 -46.20 8.33
CA ALA A 178 -3.84 -46.74 9.47
C ALA A 178 -2.31 -46.51 9.44
N ASP A 179 -1.74 -46.35 8.25
CA ASP A 179 -0.30 -46.08 8.03
C ASP A 179 -0.08 -44.62 7.75
N ALA A 180 -0.15 -43.80 8.80
CA ALA A 180 0.05 -42.35 8.75
C ALA A 180 0.73 -41.89 10.05
N VAL A 181 1.41 -40.73 9.94
CA VAL A 181 1.92 -40.01 11.11
C VAL A 181 0.75 -39.34 11.80
N PHE A 182 0.56 -39.62 13.08
CA PHE A 182 -0.43 -38.91 13.89
C PHE A 182 0.12 -37.57 14.32
N VAL A 183 -0.66 -36.54 14.08
CA VAL A 183 -0.36 -35.13 14.51
C VAL A 183 -1.54 -34.65 15.35
N GLY A 184 -1.28 -34.20 16.56
CA GLY A 184 -2.31 -33.72 17.46
C GLY A 184 -1.78 -32.89 18.62
N ASP A 185 -2.64 -32.34 19.44
CA ASP A 185 -2.26 -31.70 20.69
C ASP A 185 -1.94 -32.71 21.76
N ILE A 186 -0.84 -32.52 22.50
CA ILE A 186 -0.36 -33.48 23.49
C ILE A 186 -1.23 -33.51 24.74
N ALA A 187 -1.99 -32.48 25.04
CA ALA A 187 -2.91 -32.43 26.18
C ALA A 187 -4.27 -33.04 25.86
N ASP A 188 -4.78 -32.83 24.63
CA ASP A 188 -6.14 -33.16 24.25
C ASP A 188 -6.26 -34.42 23.41
N SER A 189 -5.16 -34.91 22.82
CA SER A 189 -5.17 -36.10 21.99
C SER A 189 -5.06 -37.35 22.83
N ARG A 190 -5.74 -38.41 22.37
CA ARG A 190 -5.56 -39.77 22.88
C ARG A 190 -4.52 -40.51 22.01
N ILE A 191 -3.27 -40.53 22.45
CA ILE A 191 -2.17 -41.18 21.71
C ILE A 191 -2.11 -42.65 22.09
N GLU A 192 -2.22 -43.54 21.11
CA GLU A 192 -1.95 -44.94 21.29
C GLU A 192 -0.44 -45.20 21.32
N LYS A 193 -0.03 -46.47 21.59
CA LYS A 193 1.35 -46.89 21.63
C LYS A 193 2.04 -46.60 20.30
N VAL A 194 3.05 -45.73 20.28
CA VAL A 194 3.82 -45.33 19.11
C VAL A 194 5.30 -45.71 19.28
N ARG A 195 6.01 -45.96 18.19
CA ARG A 195 7.44 -46.24 18.27
C ARG A 195 8.23 -44.98 18.61
N VAL A 196 7.96 -43.90 17.93
CA VAL A 196 8.65 -42.63 18.11
C VAL A 196 7.64 -41.51 18.37
N LEU A 197 7.88 -40.72 19.40
CA LEU A 197 7.05 -39.56 19.75
C LEU A 197 7.87 -38.28 19.69
N PHE A 198 7.37 -37.30 18.93
CA PHE A 198 7.88 -35.92 18.88
C PHE A 198 6.93 -35.00 19.62
N ALA A 199 7.34 -34.48 20.78
CA ALA A 199 6.60 -33.46 21.51
C ALA A 199 7.28 -32.11 21.29
N ALA A 200 6.67 -31.30 20.42
CA ALA A 200 7.17 -29.97 20.05
C ALA A 200 6.55 -28.86 20.89
N GLY A 201 7.28 -27.78 21.09
CA GLY A 201 6.72 -26.58 21.75
C GLY A 201 6.56 -26.74 23.27
N MET A 202 7.45 -27.48 23.94
CA MET A 202 7.38 -27.72 25.39
C MET A 202 7.76 -26.46 26.19
N THR A 203 6.92 -25.45 26.12
CA THR A 203 6.99 -24.20 26.92
C THR A 203 6.13 -24.30 28.18
N ASP A 204 6.12 -23.27 29.00
CA ASP A 204 5.29 -23.17 30.21
C ASP A 204 3.78 -23.18 29.93
N GLU A 205 3.39 -23.06 28.66
CA GLU A 205 2.00 -23.30 28.21
C GLU A 205 1.65 -24.79 28.08
N VAL A 206 2.60 -25.73 28.27
CA VAL A 206 2.36 -27.18 28.21
C VAL A 206 2.68 -27.84 29.56
N PRO A 207 1.68 -28.33 30.28
CA PRO A 207 0.23 -28.20 30.07
C PRO A 207 -0.22 -26.77 30.35
N ARG A 208 -1.18 -26.28 29.57
CA ARG A 208 -1.77 -24.97 29.80
C ARG A 208 -2.46 -24.96 31.17
N ARG A 209 -2.17 -23.94 31.95
CA ARG A 209 -2.82 -23.76 33.26
C ARG A 209 -4.06 -22.88 33.07
N ALA A 210 -5.19 -23.37 33.60
CA ALA A 210 -6.37 -22.55 33.76
C ALA A 210 -6.21 -21.73 35.04
N ASP A 211 -6.57 -20.46 34.97
CA ASP A 211 -6.60 -19.55 36.12
C ASP A 211 -8.02 -19.45 36.68
N ASP A 212 -8.14 -19.25 38.00
CA ASP A 212 -9.42 -19.07 38.66
C ASP A 212 -9.97 -17.65 38.39
N THR A 213 -10.59 -17.50 37.24
CA THR A 213 -11.27 -16.26 36.76
C THR A 213 -12.79 -16.40 36.80
N ALA A 214 -13.33 -17.51 37.33
CA ALA A 214 -14.74 -17.77 37.34
C ALA A 214 -15.50 -16.90 38.38
N LEU A 215 -16.81 -16.70 38.15
CA LEU A 215 -17.69 -16.01 39.10
C LEU A 215 -17.83 -16.76 40.44
N ILE A 216 -17.62 -18.09 40.45
CA ILE A 216 -17.62 -18.97 41.61
C ILE A 216 -16.21 -19.55 41.73
N SER A 217 -15.54 -19.25 42.83
CA SER A 217 -14.19 -19.73 43.11
C SER A 217 -14.18 -21.22 43.50
N ASP A 218 -13.01 -21.88 43.35
CA ASP A 218 -12.82 -23.27 43.78
C ASP A 218 -13.27 -23.53 45.21
N ARG A 219 -13.04 -22.58 46.11
CA ARG A 219 -13.48 -22.63 47.52
C ARG A 219 -15.00 -22.66 47.71
N GLU A 220 -15.72 -21.97 46.84
CA GLU A 220 -17.19 -21.95 46.84
C GLU A 220 -17.74 -23.22 46.22
N ILE A 221 -17.09 -23.76 45.16
CA ILE A 221 -17.43 -25.07 44.57
C ILE A 221 -17.30 -26.18 45.63
N GLU A 222 -16.20 -26.22 46.36
CA GLU A 222 -15.97 -27.20 47.44
C GLU A 222 -17.07 -27.09 48.52
N ARG A 223 -17.46 -25.89 48.96
CA ARG A 223 -18.55 -25.68 49.93
C ARG A 223 -19.91 -26.09 49.41
N LEU A 224 -20.18 -25.86 48.11
CA LEU A 224 -21.43 -26.30 47.49
C LEU A 224 -21.50 -27.81 47.36
N ALA A 225 -20.39 -28.49 47.18
CA ALA A 225 -20.30 -29.95 47.17
C ALA A 225 -20.67 -30.55 48.55
N GLU A 226 -20.31 -29.89 49.68
CA GLU A 226 -20.70 -30.29 51.02
C GLU A 226 -22.22 -30.36 51.21
N VAL A 227 -22.97 -29.48 50.52
CA VAL A 227 -24.46 -29.46 50.54
C VAL A 227 -25.06 -30.23 49.35
N ARG A 228 -24.31 -31.15 48.75
CA ARG A 228 -24.68 -32.01 47.60
C ARG A 228 -25.06 -31.28 46.33
N THR A 229 -24.60 -30.07 46.16
CA THR A 229 -24.70 -29.36 44.89
C THR A 229 -23.40 -29.55 44.13
N MET A 230 -23.43 -30.44 43.14
CA MET A 230 -22.27 -30.69 42.27
C MET A 230 -22.25 -29.67 41.16
N LEU A 231 -21.17 -28.93 41.07
CA LEU A 231 -20.85 -28.04 39.96
C LEU A 231 -19.72 -28.64 39.11
N GLU A 232 -19.24 -27.88 38.14
CA GLU A 232 -18.08 -28.22 37.33
C GLU A 232 -16.83 -28.50 38.19
N PRO A 233 -15.84 -29.27 37.68
CA PRO A 233 -14.63 -29.55 38.44
C PRO A 233 -13.89 -28.27 38.81
N THR A 234 -13.23 -28.28 39.97
CA THR A 234 -12.36 -27.17 40.38
C THR A 234 -11.23 -26.92 39.38
N ILE A 235 -10.71 -25.72 39.33
CA ILE A 235 -9.55 -25.35 38.51
C ILE A 235 -8.34 -26.22 38.86
N ALA A 236 -8.17 -26.56 40.16
CA ALA A 236 -7.15 -27.49 40.62
C ALA A 236 -7.28 -28.88 39.97
N GLU A 237 -8.52 -29.39 39.87
CA GLU A 237 -8.76 -30.70 39.19
C GLU A 237 -8.57 -30.59 37.67
N VAL A 238 -8.99 -29.51 37.03
CA VAL A 238 -8.75 -29.28 35.59
C VAL A 238 -7.27 -29.26 35.30
N ASN A 239 -6.50 -28.51 36.07
CA ASN A 239 -5.05 -28.42 35.91
C ASN A 239 -4.34 -29.75 36.18
N LEU A 240 -4.82 -30.54 37.17
CA LEU A 240 -4.28 -31.89 37.43
C LEU A 240 -4.55 -32.83 36.27
N ARG A 241 -5.77 -32.86 35.72
CA ARG A 241 -6.12 -33.71 34.54
C ARG A 241 -5.32 -33.34 33.31
N ALA A 242 -5.11 -32.03 33.04
CA ALA A 242 -4.28 -31.58 31.92
C ALA A 242 -2.81 -32.09 32.07
N ARG A 243 -2.26 -32.01 33.29
CA ARG A 243 -0.92 -32.54 33.59
C ARG A 243 -0.85 -34.05 33.42
N GLU A 244 -1.84 -34.79 33.94
CA GLU A 244 -1.94 -36.22 33.80
C GLU A 244 -2.03 -36.64 32.32
N ALA A 245 -2.83 -35.97 31.51
CA ALA A 245 -2.98 -36.25 30.09
C ALA A 245 -1.65 -36.10 29.35
N VAL A 246 -0.92 -35.01 29.56
CA VAL A 246 0.40 -34.78 28.95
C VAL A 246 1.40 -35.88 29.43
N CYS A 247 1.44 -36.19 30.74
CA CYS A 247 2.33 -37.22 31.26
C CYS A 247 2.02 -38.63 30.71
N LEU A 248 0.74 -38.99 30.61
CA LEU A 248 0.32 -40.25 30.00
C LEU A 248 0.71 -40.36 28.55
N ASN A 249 0.46 -39.30 27.77
CA ASN A 249 0.84 -39.26 26.36
C ASN A 249 2.34 -39.31 26.15
N LEU A 250 3.14 -38.66 26.99
CA LEU A 250 4.60 -38.75 26.95
C LEU A 250 5.12 -40.16 27.27
N CYS A 251 4.34 -41.04 27.91
CA CYS A 251 4.70 -42.43 28.22
C CYS A 251 4.28 -43.44 27.13
N THR A 252 3.71 -43.01 26.02
CA THR A 252 3.17 -43.91 24.98
C THR A 252 4.22 -44.40 23.99
N PHE A 253 5.41 -43.81 23.92
CA PHE A 253 6.48 -44.24 23.04
C PHE A 253 7.15 -45.55 23.50
N THR A 254 7.66 -46.32 22.53
CA THR A 254 8.39 -47.57 22.83
C THR A 254 9.89 -47.49 22.57
N ASP A 255 10.29 -46.72 21.55
CA ASP A 255 11.68 -46.68 21.10
C ASP A 255 12.33 -45.33 21.45
N GLU A 256 11.79 -44.19 20.95
CA GLU A 256 12.42 -42.89 21.11
C GLU A 256 11.42 -41.77 21.43
N LEU A 257 11.84 -40.83 22.29
CA LEU A 257 11.11 -39.62 22.63
C LEU A 257 11.95 -38.38 22.31
N PHE A 258 11.42 -37.50 21.48
CA PHE A 258 12.03 -36.23 21.18
C PHE A 258 11.19 -35.10 21.81
N LEU A 259 11.82 -34.30 22.68
CA LEU A 259 11.21 -33.14 23.30
C LEU A 259 11.90 -31.89 22.75
N SER A 260 11.12 -30.93 22.30
CA SER A 260 11.67 -29.65 21.80
C SER A 260 10.95 -28.46 22.33
N TYR A 261 11.64 -27.31 22.42
CA TYR A 261 11.09 -26.04 22.80
C TYR A 261 11.73 -24.93 21.95
N PRO A 262 11.00 -23.85 21.64
CA PRO A 262 11.52 -22.73 20.90
C PRO A 262 12.46 -21.89 21.79
N LEU A 263 13.53 -21.33 21.22
CA LEU A 263 14.44 -20.41 21.91
C LEU A 263 13.87 -18.98 21.96
N ALA A 264 12.92 -18.66 21.08
CA ALA A 264 12.22 -17.40 21.07
C ALA A 264 10.80 -17.62 20.55
N ALA A 265 9.83 -16.93 21.15
CA ALA A 265 8.45 -16.83 20.69
C ALA A 265 8.01 -15.37 20.81
N ASP A 266 7.44 -14.81 19.75
CA ASP A 266 6.94 -13.42 19.69
C ASP A 266 7.94 -12.35 20.21
N GLY A 267 9.23 -12.55 19.92
CA GLY A 267 10.31 -11.63 20.33
C GLY A 267 10.75 -11.75 21.79
N SER A 268 10.21 -12.71 22.56
CA SER A 268 10.60 -13.02 23.93
C SER A 268 11.19 -14.44 24.06
N GLU A 269 11.97 -14.68 25.11
CA GLU A 269 12.46 -16.01 25.46
C GLU A 269 11.39 -16.75 26.28
N PRO A 270 10.76 -17.81 25.78
CA PRO A 270 9.70 -18.52 26.49
C PRO A 270 10.30 -19.33 27.66
N ALA A 271 9.54 -19.46 28.73
CA ALA A 271 9.91 -20.32 29.83
C ALA A 271 9.72 -21.81 29.46
N LEU A 272 10.54 -22.67 30.02
CA LEU A 272 10.45 -24.13 29.82
C LEU A 272 9.26 -24.72 30.53
N SER A 273 8.60 -25.72 29.91
CA SER A 273 7.60 -26.55 30.54
C SER A 273 8.11 -27.13 31.88
N GLU A 274 7.25 -27.15 32.88
CA GLU A 274 7.58 -27.82 34.15
C GLU A 274 7.84 -29.32 33.98
N ILE A 275 7.11 -29.96 33.05
CA ILE A 275 7.31 -31.39 32.72
C ILE A 275 8.69 -31.60 32.09
N LEU A 276 9.09 -30.73 31.17
CA LEU A 276 10.44 -30.83 30.56
C LEU A 276 11.54 -30.62 31.60
N ARG A 277 11.37 -29.69 32.54
CA ARG A 277 12.31 -29.50 33.67
C ARG A 277 12.38 -30.72 34.56
N TYR A 278 11.24 -31.33 34.86
CA TYR A 278 11.15 -32.54 35.68
C TYR A 278 11.85 -33.72 34.98
N VAL A 279 11.53 -33.97 33.72
CA VAL A 279 12.19 -35.02 32.91
C VAL A 279 13.71 -34.83 32.89
N ASN A 280 14.19 -33.63 32.64
CA ASN A 280 15.62 -33.29 32.64
C ASN A 280 16.26 -33.58 34.03
N GLY A 281 15.54 -33.26 35.13
CA GLY A 281 16.00 -33.56 36.49
C GLY A 281 16.14 -35.06 36.78
N LEU A 282 15.18 -35.88 36.34
CA LEU A 282 15.23 -37.32 36.51
C LEU A 282 16.48 -37.98 35.94
N PHE A 283 16.99 -37.48 34.81
CA PHE A 283 18.17 -38.02 34.13
C PHE A 283 19.48 -37.40 34.59
N SER A 284 19.44 -36.16 35.16
CA SER A 284 20.65 -35.49 35.63
C SER A 284 21.12 -35.94 37.03
N GLU A 285 20.19 -36.36 37.92
CA GLU A 285 20.50 -36.61 39.32
C GLU A 285 20.92 -38.07 39.65
N LYS A 286 20.56 -39.07 38.85
CA LYS A 286 20.73 -40.50 39.23
C LYS A 286 21.65 -41.35 38.37
N GLY A 287 22.32 -40.82 37.33
CA GLY A 287 23.08 -41.73 36.46
C GLY A 287 24.22 -41.14 35.68
N GLY A 288 24.58 -39.93 35.85
CA GLY A 288 25.74 -39.29 35.19
C GLY A 288 25.65 -39.12 33.67
N LYS A 289 24.54 -39.48 33.03
CA LYS A 289 24.29 -39.20 31.61
C LYS A 289 23.32 -38.01 31.51
N LYS A 290 23.84 -36.84 31.18
CA LYS A 290 23.01 -35.70 30.74
C LYS A 290 22.25 -36.11 29.48
N LEU A 291 20.97 -35.76 29.40
CA LEU A 291 20.24 -35.89 28.14
C LEU A 291 20.97 -35.11 27.04
N PRO A 292 21.14 -35.69 25.86
CA PRO A 292 21.73 -34.96 24.75
C PRO A 292 20.82 -33.78 24.38
N VAL A 293 21.32 -32.56 24.56
CA VAL A 293 20.63 -31.37 24.12
C VAL A 293 21.23 -30.95 22.79
N GLU A 294 20.49 -31.17 21.73
CA GLU A 294 20.86 -30.67 20.41
C GLU A 294 20.20 -29.35 20.16
N ARG A 295 20.99 -28.33 19.87
CA ARG A 295 20.45 -27.10 19.33
C ARG A 295 20.11 -27.34 17.87
N ALA A 296 18.81 -27.31 17.53
CA ALA A 296 18.31 -27.36 16.16
C ALA A 296 18.85 -26.23 15.27
N ALA A 297 19.68 -25.35 15.83
CA ALA A 297 20.32 -24.24 15.15
C ALA A 297 21.67 -24.59 14.50
N SER A 298 22.19 -25.82 14.59
CA SER A 298 23.43 -26.16 13.90
C SER A 298 23.30 -26.02 12.39
N PHE A 299 24.35 -25.56 11.73
CA PHE A 299 24.36 -25.39 10.28
C PHE A 299 23.96 -26.65 9.49
N PRO A 300 24.50 -27.84 9.81
CA PRO A 300 24.08 -29.08 9.13
C PRO A 300 22.58 -29.35 9.26
N TYR A 301 22.00 -29.09 10.41
CA TYR A 301 20.57 -29.30 10.64
C TYR A 301 19.72 -28.30 9.78
N ARG A 302 20.08 -27.02 9.73
CA ARG A 302 19.39 -26.01 8.91
C ARG A 302 19.51 -26.30 7.41
N CYS A 303 20.51 -27.04 6.98
CA CYS A 303 20.76 -27.41 5.59
C CYS A 303 20.41 -28.88 5.28
N SER A 304 19.67 -29.57 6.16
CA SER A 304 19.36 -31.00 6.02
C SER A 304 18.42 -31.35 4.87
N ALA A 305 17.69 -30.34 4.34
CA ALA A 305 16.82 -30.51 3.19
C ALA A 305 16.98 -29.31 2.22
N ARG A 306 16.59 -29.49 0.94
CA ARG A 306 16.79 -28.51 -0.14
C ARG A 306 16.21 -27.13 0.19
N VAL A 307 14.92 -27.03 0.54
CA VAL A 307 14.25 -25.75 0.79
C VAL A 307 14.85 -25.00 1.98
N PRO A 308 15.07 -25.63 3.15
CA PRO A 308 15.84 -25.02 4.25
C PRO A 308 17.23 -24.58 3.86
N ALA A 309 17.97 -25.36 3.06
CA ALA A 309 19.32 -25.03 2.62
C ALA A 309 19.34 -23.79 1.70
N ILE A 310 18.42 -23.70 0.76
CA ILE A 310 18.26 -22.51 -0.10
C ILE A 310 17.91 -21.27 0.74
N ARG A 311 16.98 -21.43 1.68
CA ARG A 311 16.59 -20.34 2.60
C ARG A 311 17.78 -19.86 3.43
N GLU A 312 18.55 -20.79 3.99
CA GLU A 312 19.75 -20.48 4.77
C GLU A 312 20.79 -19.72 3.95
N LEU A 313 21.03 -20.14 2.70
CA LEU A 313 21.92 -19.44 1.79
C LEU A 313 21.42 -18.01 1.49
N LEU A 314 20.15 -17.86 1.12
CA LEU A 314 19.60 -16.56 0.73
C LEU A 314 19.60 -15.56 1.90
N LEU A 315 19.27 -16.00 3.11
CA LEU A 315 19.27 -15.13 4.31
C LEU A 315 20.68 -14.64 4.67
N ASN A 316 21.71 -15.44 4.41
CA ASN A 316 23.08 -15.12 4.81
C ASN A 316 23.98 -14.72 3.64
N ARG A 317 23.45 -14.70 2.42
CA ARG A 317 24.21 -14.43 1.18
C ARG A 317 25.05 -13.17 1.27
N ARG A 318 24.47 -12.05 1.77
CA ARG A 318 25.18 -10.77 1.88
C ARG A 318 26.36 -10.84 2.86
N ALA A 319 26.17 -11.47 4.01
CA ALA A 319 27.25 -11.66 4.99
C ALA A 319 28.38 -12.54 4.41
N PHE A 320 28.02 -13.57 3.66
CA PHE A 320 28.96 -14.44 2.95
C PHE A 320 29.74 -13.69 1.87
N GLU A 321 29.05 -12.94 0.98
CA GLU A 321 29.68 -12.17 -0.11
C GLU A 321 30.59 -11.05 0.42
N LYS A 322 30.24 -10.44 1.57
CA LYS A 322 31.09 -9.44 2.26
C LYS A 322 32.22 -10.07 3.09
N GLY A 323 32.31 -11.38 3.16
CA GLY A 323 33.33 -12.10 3.95
C GLY A 323 33.18 -11.92 5.46
N GLN A 324 31.96 -11.62 5.92
CA GLN A 324 31.64 -11.44 7.34
C GLN A 324 31.16 -12.76 7.95
N GLY A 325 31.69 -13.15 9.10
CA GLY A 325 31.24 -14.29 9.90
C GLY A 325 32.18 -15.49 9.91
N ASP A 326 32.09 -16.29 10.98
CA ASP A 326 32.92 -17.49 11.24
C ASP A 326 32.61 -18.71 10.35
N THR A 327 31.55 -18.62 9.53
CA THR A 327 30.97 -19.75 8.78
C THR A 327 31.34 -19.77 7.29
N ARG A 328 32.38 -19.06 6.89
CA ARG A 328 32.77 -18.90 5.46
C ARG A 328 32.97 -20.23 4.72
N ARG A 329 33.50 -21.25 5.38
CA ARG A 329 33.73 -22.60 4.79
C ARG A 329 32.41 -23.33 4.55
N GLU A 330 31.51 -23.28 5.54
CA GLU A 330 30.21 -23.92 5.49
C GLU A 330 29.35 -23.36 4.38
N TYR A 331 29.29 -22.02 4.30
CA TYR A 331 28.54 -21.34 3.23
C TYR A 331 29.15 -21.53 1.85
N SER A 332 30.49 -21.61 1.71
CA SER A 332 31.13 -21.90 0.44
C SER A 332 30.77 -23.33 -0.07
N SER A 333 30.72 -24.29 0.81
CA SER A 333 30.32 -25.68 0.49
C SER A 333 28.83 -25.75 0.11
N LEU A 334 27.98 -25.05 0.88
CA LEU A 334 26.55 -24.96 0.58
C LEU A 334 26.29 -24.28 -0.75
N TYR A 335 26.99 -23.20 -1.03
CA TYR A 335 26.88 -22.46 -2.30
C TYR A 335 27.22 -23.33 -3.49
N ALA A 336 28.37 -24.05 -3.42
CA ALA A 336 28.82 -24.95 -4.48
C ALA A 336 27.82 -26.10 -4.71
N ALA A 337 27.31 -26.69 -3.64
CA ALA A 337 26.33 -27.79 -3.72
C ALA A 337 24.99 -27.29 -4.35
N LEU A 338 24.53 -26.12 -3.98
CA LEU A 338 23.30 -25.54 -4.53
C LEU A 338 23.50 -25.07 -5.98
N GLU A 339 24.69 -24.59 -6.34
CA GLU A 339 25.03 -24.23 -7.71
C GLU A 339 24.97 -25.46 -8.63
N GLU A 340 25.56 -26.58 -8.22
CA GLU A 340 25.49 -27.86 -8.96
C GLU A 340 24.04 -28.34 -9.09
N LEU A 341 23.25 -28.21 -8.03
CA LEU A 341 21.84 -28.60 -8.02
C LEU A 341 20.99 -27.71 -8.93
N SER A 342 21.24 -26.41 -8.92
CA SER A 342 20.57 -25.40 -9.76
C SER A 342 20.77 -25.67 -11.25
N VAL A 343 22.00 -25.96 -11.67
CA VAL A 343 22.32 -26.33 -13.05
C VAL A 343 21.60 -27.61 -13.47
N ARG A 344 21.55 -28.60 -12.57
CA ARG A 344 20.92 -29.91 -12.83
C ARG A 344 19.38 -29.80 -12.95
N GLU A 345 18.77 -28.99 -12.14
CA GLU A 345 17.32 -28.85 -12.07
C GLU A 345 16.76 -27.68 -12.89
N LYS A 346 17.62 -26.88 -13.52
CA LYS A 346 17.28 -25.66 -14.26
C LYS A 346 16.53 -24.63 -13.41
N ASP A 347 16.75 -24.65 -12.12
CA ASP A 347 16.20 -23.69 -11.17
C ASP A 347 17.22 -22.59 -10.87
N ASP A 348 16.84 -21.34 -11.03
CA ASP A 348 17.77 -20.20 -11.00
C ASP A 348 17.70 -19.37 -9.70
N TYR A 349 17.65 -20.06 -8.53
CA TYR A 349 17.64 -19.41 -7.22
C TYR A 349 19.00 -18.82 -6.79
N LEU A 350 20.08 -19.09 -7.55
CA LEU A 350 21.40 -18.49 -7.34
C LEU A 350 21.66 -17.30 -8.23
N GLN A 351 20.72 -16.95 -9.10
CA GLN A 351 20.90 -15.84 -10.03
C GLN A 351 21.25 -14.57 -9.24
N LYS A 352 22.43 -14.03 -9.56
CA LYS A 352 22.81 -12.74 -9.01
C LYS A 352 21.97 -11.70 -9.69
N TRP A 353 21.34 -10.89 -8.88
CA TRP A 353 20.79 -9.63 -9.36
C TRP A 353 21.95 -8.80 -9.91
N ASP A 354 22.10 -8.74 -11.23
CA ASP A 354 23.16 -8.00 -11.89
C ASP A 354 22.81 -6.50 -12.07
N GLY A 355 21.64 -6.08 -11.62
CA GLY A 355 21.14 -4.72 -11.79
C GLY A 355 20.71 -4.40 -13.23
N GLN A 356 20.71 -5.39 -14.12
CA GLN A 356 20.51 -5.23 -15.56
C GLN A 356 19.16 -5.81 -16.04
N VAL A 357 18.10 -5.68 -15.26
CA VAL A 357 16.78 -6.16 -15.69
C VAL A 357 16.25 -5.27 -16.80
N ARG A 358 15.99 -5.87 -17.96
CA ARG A 358 15.47 -5.19 -19.15
C ARG A 358 14.27 -5.92 -19.73
N VAL A 359 13.31 -5.16 -20.24
CA VAL A 359 12.22 -5.67 -21.08
C VAL A 359 12.51 -5.39 -22.54
N GLN A 360 12.10 -6.30 -23.44
CA GLN A 360 12.36 -6.13 -24.88
C GLN A 360 11.46 -5.09 -25.54
N CYS A 361 10.32 -4.75 -24.92
CA CYS A 361 9.29 -3.85 -25.47
C CYS A 361 9.28 -2.48 -24.75
N GLY A 362 10.44 -1.91 -24.44
CA GLY A 362 10.53 -0.64 -23.70
C GLY A 362 9.86 0.53 -24.42
N GLU A 363 9.96 0.61 -25.75
CA GLU A 363 9.34 1.69 -26.51
C GLU A 363 7.81 1.62 -26.47
N GLU A 364 7.22 0.43 -26.65
CA GLU A 364 5.77 0.21 -26.59
C GLU A 364 5.19 0.43 -25.21
N LEU A 365 5.94 0.07 -24.16
CA LEU A 365 5.48 0.20 -22.78
C LEU A 365 5.44 1.64 -22.31
N PHE A 366 6.48 2.43 -22.60
CA PHE A 366 6.65 3.74 -21.97
C PHE A 366 6.25 4.91 -22.87
N PHE A 367 6.25 4.73 -24.19
CA PHE A 367 5.93 5.80 -25.12
C PHE A 367 4.54 5.59 -25.73
N ARG A 368 3.80 6.67 -25.91
CA ARG A 368 2.54 6.69 -26.65
C ARG A 368 2.74 7.53 -27.89
N GLU A 369 2.49 6.96 -29.07
CA GLU A 369 2.72 7.66 -30.33
C GLU A 369 4.14 8.24 -30.42
N GLY A 370 5.13 7.52 -29.89
CA GLY A 370 6.52 7.94 -29.82
C GLY A 370 6.84 9.05 -28.81
N ARG A 371 5.91 9.36 -27.88
CA ARG A 371 6.03 10.48 -26.92
C ARG A 371 5.94 10.02 -25.49
N ILE A 372 6.56 10.80 -24.60
CA ILE A 372 6.55 10.57 -23.15
C ILE A 372 6.30 11.90 -22.41
N SER A 373 5.69 11.86 -21.22
CA SER A 373 5.56 13.05 -20.36
C SER A 373 6.82 13.23 -19.50
N PRO A 374 7.23 14.48 -19.20
CA PRO A 374 8.33 14.75 -18.28
C PRO A 374 8.19 14.05 -16.94
N THR A 375 6.99 14.05 -16.35
CA THR A 375 6.71 13.39 -15.07
C THR A 375 6.94 11.87 -15.07
N LYS A 376 6.74 11.19 -16.23
CA LYS A 376 7.09 9.77 -16.36
C LYS A 376 8.59 9.56 -16.38
N LEU A 377 9.31 10.47 -17.02
CA LEU A 377 10.77 10.44 -17.05
C LEU A 377 11.35 10.71 -15.65
N GLU A 378 10.81 11.67 -14.91
CA GLU A 378 11.17 11.91 -13.51
C GLU A 378 10.93 10.68 -12.62
N SER A 379 9.79 10.00 -12.81
CA SER A 379 9.49 8.73 -12.13
C SER A 379 10.51 7.64 -12.45
N TYR A 380 11.00 7.58 -13.72
CA TYR A 380 12.06 6.67 -14.12
C TYR A 380 13.37 6.97 -13.37
N PHE A 381 13.77 8.23 -13.31
CA PHE A 381 14.97 8.62 -12.59
C PHE A 381 14.87 8.41 -11.09
N SER A 382 13.68 8.52 -10.51
CA SER A 382 13.47 8.17 -9.09
C SER A 382 13.71 6.67 -8.84
N CYS A 383 13.06 5.80 -9.61
CA CYS A 383 13.30 4.36 -9.63
C CYS A 383 12.75 3.73 -10.92
N PRO A 384 13.59 3.10 -11.76
CA PRO A 384 13.15 2.46 -13.00
C PRO A 384 12.05 1.43 -12.80
N PHE A 385 12.13 0.58 -11.76
CA PHE A 385 11.08 -0.40 -11.47
C PHE A 385 9.75 0.25 -11.03
N CYS A 386 9.80 1.27 -10.20
CA CYS A 386 8.61 2.00 -9.80
C CYS A 386 7.92 2.61 -11.03
N ASN A 387 8.70 3.19 -11.94
CA ASN A 387 8.18 3.69 -13.22
C ASN A 387 7.58 2.57 -14.08
N PHE A 388 8.23 1.40 -14.16
CA PHE A 388 7.71 0.24 -14.88
C PHE A 388 6.36 -0.22 -14.32
N ALA A 389 6.24 -0.37 -12.98
CA ALA A 389 4.98 -0.77 -12.35
C ALA A 389 3.87 0.27 -12.60
N LYS A 390 4.17 1.56 -12.38
CA LYS A 390 3.20 2.66 -12.48
C LYS A 390 2.82 3.01 -13.92
N ASN A 391 3.79 3.17 -14.80
CA ASN A 391 3.62 3.74 -16.14
C ASN A 391 3.71 2.71 -17.25
N GLY A 392 4.47 1.63 -17.07
CA GLY A 392 4.57 0.50 -18.00
C GLY A 392 3.39 -0.45 -17.85
N LEU A 393 3.27 -1.10 -16.69
CA LEU A 393 2.16 -2.00 -16.37
C LEU A 393 0.86 -1.27 -16.05
N ARG A 394 0.92 0.04 -15.76
CA ARG A 394 -0.23 0.88 -15.42
C ARG A 394 -1.01 0.37 -14.22
N LEU A 395 -0.31 -0.15 -13.23
CA LEU A 395 -0.93 -0.58 -11.98
C LEU A 395 -1.53 0.65 -11.28
N LYS A 396 -2.81 0.56 -10.99
CA LYS A 396 -3.57 1.64 -10.32
C LYS A 396 -3.93 1.20 -8.91
N ASP A 397 -3.97 2.16 -8.00
CA ASP A 397 -4.65 1.98 -6.72
C ASP A 397 -6.15 1.81 -6.95
N ARG A 398 -6.81 1.21 -5.96
CA ARG A 398 -8.26 1.20 -5.93
C ARG A 398 -8.76 2.61 -5.65
N ASP A 399 -9.70 3.08 -6.45
CA ASP A 399 -10.34 4.37 -6.21
C ASP A 399 -11.24 4.27 -4.98
N GLU A 400 -11.02 5.14 -4.00
CA GLU A 400 -11.86 5.26 -2.80
C GLU A 400 -12.64 6.58 -2.85
N THR A 401 -13.84 6.62 -2.26
CA THR A 401 -14.67 7.84 -2.19
C THR A 401 -14.19 8.78 -1.07
N ILE A 402 -12.90 8.97 -0.98
CA ILE A 402 -12.30 9.93 -0.05
C ILE A 402 -11.63 10.98 -0.93
N VAL A 403 -11.94 12.27 -0.69
CA VAL A 403 -11.19 13.33 -1.34
C VAL A 403 -9.75 13.24 -0.88
N MET A 404 -8.90 12.78 -1.76
CA MET A 404 -7.47 12.63 -1.50
C MET A 404 -6.75 13.96 -1.73
N ALA A 405 -5.52 14.06 -1.27
CA ALA A 405 -4.67 15.24 -1.50
C ALA A 405 -4.55 15.58 -3.01
N VAL A 406 -4.60 14.58 -3.88
CA VAL A 406 -4.61 14.77 -5.35
C VAL A 406 -5.87 15.50 -5.82
N ASP A 407 -7.02 15.19 -5.26
CA ASP A 407 -8.28 15.83 -5.64
C ASP A 407 -8.33 17.28 -5.18
N SER A 408 -7.85 17.56 -3.96
CA SER A 408 -7.65 18.91 -3.46
C SER A 408 -6.68 19.70 -4.35
N GLY A 409 -5.60 19.06 -4.80
CA GLY A 409 -4.67 19.63 -5.76
C GLY A 409 -5.35 19.97 -7.09
N ASN A 410 -6.09 19.02 -7.67
CA ASN A 410 -6.83 19.22 -8.92
C ASN A 410 -7.85 20.36 -8.83
N PHE A 411 -8.53 20.50 -7.68
CA PHE A 411 -9.44 21.60 -7.42
C PHE A 411 -8.72 22.95 -7.49
N ILE A 412 -7.63 23.10 -6.75
CA ILE A 412 -6.83 24.33 -6.70
C ILE A 412 -6.25 24.67 -8.08
N HIS A 413 -5.70 23.67 -8.82
CA HIS A 413 -5.20 23.89 -10.18
C HIS A 413 -6.28 24.43 -11.11
N LYS A 414 -7.48 23.81 -11.14
CA LYS A 414 -8.60 24.30 -11.97
C LYS A 414 -9.09 25.70 -11.58
N LEU A 415 -9.11 25.99 -10.28
CA LEU A 415 -9.49 27.30 -9.78
C LEU A 415 -8.48 28.37 -10.20
N LEU A 416 -7.18 28.09 -10.03
CA LEU A 416 -6.12 29.02 -10.41
C LEU A 416 -5.98 29.18 -11.94
N GLU A 417 -6.18 28.10 -12.72
CA GLU A 417 -6.28 28.16 -14.17
C GLU A 417 -7.31 29.21 -14.63
N GLN A 418 -8.55 29.10 -14.12
CA GLN A 418 -9.63 29.96 -14.51
C GLN A 418 -9.42 31.41 -14.02
N THR A 419 -8.91 31.58 -12.80
CA THR A 419 -8.60 32.87 -12.23
C THR A 419 -7.46 33.58 -12.97
N ALA A 420 -6.36 32.85 -13.24
CA ALA A 420 -5.24 33.41 -13.99
C ALA A 420 -5.63 33.81 -15.43
N GLY A 421 -6.46 32.99 -16.08
CA GLY A 421 -7.01 33.32 -17.42
C GLY A 421 -7.92 34.56 -17.45
N ALA A 422 -8.61 34.85 -16.34
CA ALA A 422 -9.50 35.99 -16.22
C ALA A 422 -8.82 37.26 -15.65
N ILE A 423 -7.57 37.19 -15.23
CA ILE A 423 -6.88 38.24 -14.45
C ILE A 423 -6.85 39.60 -15.14
N ALA A 424 -6.74 39.65 -16.47
CA ALA A 424 -6.74 40.87 -17.23
C ALA A 424 -8.02 41.73 -17.08
N GLY A 425 -9.15 41.11 -16.69
CA GLY A 425 -10.41 41.75 -16.41
C GLY A 425 -10.69 42.03 -14.92
N LEU A 426 -9.77 41.69 -14.02
CA LEU A 426 -9.94 41.82 -12.58
C LEU A 426 -9.10 42.99 -12.03
N ASP A 427 -9.74 44.18 -11.91
CA ASP A 427 -9.03 45.40 -11.56
C ASP A 427 -8.60 45.51 -10.10
N THR A 428 -9.20 44.72 -9.19
CA THR A 428 -8.91 44.75 -7.77
C THR A 428 -8.75 43.34 -7.20
N GLU A 429 -8.00 43.22 -6.08
CA GLU A 429 -7.82 41.97 -5.37
C GLU A 429 -9.15 41.34 -4.91
N GLU A 430 -10.10 42.21 -4.44
CA GLU A 430 -11.42 41.74 -4.05
C GLU A 430 -12.20 41.12 -5.21
N LYS A 431 -12.09 41.66 -6.42
CA LYS A 431 -12.69 41.05 -7.61
C LYS A 431 -12.05 39.72 -7.96
N ALA A 432 -10.73 39.59 -7.78
CA ALA A 432 -10.03 38.29 -7.97
C ALA A 432 -10.48 37.25 -6.95
N ARG A 433 -10.61 37.62 -5.68
CA ARG A 433 -11.15 36.76 -4.61
C ARG A 433 -12.61 36.36 -4.90
N GLY A 434 -13.45 37.31 -5.30
CA GLY A 434 -14.85 37.08 -5.65
C GLY A 434 -14.99 36.11 -6.83
N TYR A 435 -14.17 36.29 -7.86
CA TYR A 435 -14.15 35.41 -9.03
C TYR A 435 -13.68 33.99 -8.64
N ALA A 436 -12.61 33.87 -7.85
CA ALA A 436 -12.12 32.63 -7.35
C ALA A 436 -13.17 31.90 -6.50
N ARG A 437 -13.86 32.59 -5.60
CA ARG A 437 -14.97 32.07 -4.81
C ARG A 437 -16.08 31.50 -5.68
N ALA A 438 -16.60 32.28 -6.63
CA ALA A 438 -17.67 31.84 -7.52
C ALA A 438 -17.25 30.63 -8.37
N THR A 439 -16.00 30.60 -8.82
CA THR A 439 -15.41 29.47 -9.55
C THR A 439 -15.32 28.26 -8.68
N GLY A 440 -14.79 28.39 -7.44
CA GLY A 440 -14.65 27.31 -6.48
C GLY A 440 -15.99 26.70 -6.06
N GLU A 441 -17.00 27.55 -5.78
CA GLU A 441 -18.36 27.11 -5.47
C GLU A 441 -18.95 26.27 -6.61
N LYS A 442 -18.67 26.63 -7.86
CA LYS A 442 -19.09 25.87 -9.04
C LYS A 442 -18.32 24.53 -9.13
N LEU A 443 -17.03 24.50 -8.87
CA LEU A 443 -16.22 23.27 -8.85
C LEU A 443 -16.64 22.32 -7.75
N LEU A 444 -17.09 22.83 -6.59
CA LEU A 444 -17.61 22.01 -5.48
C LEU A 444 -18.96 21.34 -5.81
N GLN A 445 -19.60 21.66 -6.93
CA GLN A 445 -20.77 20.90 -7.41
C GLN A 445 -20.41 19.59 -8.12
N ASP A 446 -19.14 19.33 -8.36
CA ASP A 446 -18.70 18.03 -8.88
C ASP A 446 -19.12 16.92 -7.90
N PRO A 447 -19.66 15.79 -8.40
CA PRO A 447 -20.15 14.67 -7.58
C PRO A 447 -19.17 14.20 -6.51
N LEU A 448 -17.86 14.26 -6.76
CA LEU A 448 -16.83 13.88 -5.80
C LEU A 448 -16.89 14.74 -4.53
N TYR A 449 -16.98 16.05 -4.67
CA TYR A 449 -17.02 16.98 -3.51
C TYR A 449 -18.41 17.04 -2.87
N VAL A 450 -19.48 16.88 -3.65
CA VAL A 450 -20.85 16.80 -3.14
C VAL A 450 -21.03 15.60 -2.22
N ALA A 451 -20.48 14.43 -2.59
CA ALA A 451 -20.54 13.22 -1.78
C ALA A 451 -19.88 13.42 -0.40
N GLN A 452 -18.78 14.15 -0.35
CA GLN A 452 -18.08 14.46 0.88
C GLN A 452 -18.83 15.47 1.75
N SER A 453 -19.58 16.39 1.16
CA SER A 453 -20.29 17.46 1.89
C SER A 453 -21.44 16.97 2.77
N ASP A 454 -21.83 15.71 2.70
CA ASP A 454 -22.84 15.09 3.57
C ASP A 454 -22.37 14.92 5.03
N THR A 455 -21.08 15.09 5.30
CA THR A 455 -20.50 15.04 6.65
C THR A 455 -20.06 16.43 7.14
N VAL A 456 -20.10 16.67 8.45
CA VAL A 456 -19.62 17.93 9.06
C VAL A 456 -18.13 18.14 8.75
N SER A 457 -17.34 17.08 8.78
CA SER A 457 -15.90 17.11 8.44
C SER A 457 -15.70 17.47 6.97
N GLY A 458 -16.48 16.89 6.06
CA GLY A 458 -16.40 17.18 4.64
C GLY A 458 -16.84 18.61 4.30
N GLN A 459 -17.87 19.14 4.96
CA GLN A 459 -18.26 20.55 4.81
C GLN A 459 -17.17 21.51 5.28
N TYR A 460 -16.47 21.15 6.36
CA TYR A 460 -15.33 21.92 6.86
C TYR A 460 -14.16 21.87 5.87
N ALA A 461 -13.83 20.68 5.34
CA ALA A 461 -12.79 20.50 4.34
C ALA A 461 -13.08 21.31 3.06
N SER A 462 -14.31 21.27 2.54
CA SER A 462 -14.72 22.05 1.36
C SER A 462 -14.62 23.56 1.59
N ARG A 463 -14.99 24.06 2.77
CA ARG A 463 -14.82 25.48 3.13
C ARG A 463 -13.35 25.89 3.21
N ASN A 464 -12.50 25.05 3.78
CA ASN A 464 -11.07 25.32 3.85
C ASN A 464 -10.44 25.33 2.45
N LEU A 465 -10.78 24.36 1.61
CA LEU A 465 -10.31 24.27 0.24
C LEU A 465 -10.68 25.52 -0.58
N LEU A 466 -11.92 26.01 -0.41
CA LEU A 466 -12.38 27.24 -1.04
C LEU A 466 -11.56 28.45 -0.56
N ARG A 467 -11.34 28.58 0.76
CA ARG A 467 -10.54 29.65 1.35
C ARG A 467 -9.09 29.62 0.86
N GLU A 468 -8.48 28.43 0.80
CA GLU A 468 -7.13 28.26 0.25
C GLU A 468 -7.05 28.72 -1.20
N GLY A 469 -8.04 28.34 -2.00
CA GLY A 469 -8.15 28.77 -3.39
C GLY A 469 -8.30 30.30 -3.55
N GLU A 470 -9.10 30.95 -2.71
CA GLU A 470 -9.26 32.42 -2.69
C GLU A 470 -7.95 33.15 -2.35
N GLU A 471 -7.22 32.65 -1.32
CA GLU A 471 -5.94 33.24 -0.92
C GLU A 471 -4.85 33.04 -1.99
N ALA A 472 -4.78 31.84 -2.57
CA ALA A 472 -3.85 31.56 -3.66
C ALA A 472 -4.15 32.41 -4.90
N ALA A 473 -5.43 32.59 -5.25
CA ALA A 473 -5.86 33.43 -6.35
C ALA A 473 -5.52 34.93 -6.14
N ALA A 474 -5.70 35.43 -4.92
CA ALA A 474 -5.28 36.77 -4.56
C ALA A 474 -3.77 36.97 -4.66
N ALA A 475 -2.99 35.96 -4.25
CA ALA A 475 -1.54 36.00 -4.40
C ALA A 475 -1.11 35.99 -5.88
N VAL A 476 -1.75 35.16 -6.72
CA VAL A 476 -1.53 35.18 -8.18
C VAL A 476 -1.87 36.54 -8.76
N TRP A 477 -2.98 37.16 -8.36
CA TRP A 477 -3.35 38.49 -8.79
C TRP A 477 -2.29 39.54 -8.43
N ARG A 478 -1.84 39.57 -7.18
CA ARG A 478 -0.75 40.47 -6.73
C ARG A 478 0.54 40.26 -7.53
N GLN A 479 0.88 39.00 -7.78
CA GLN A 479 2.07 38.62 -8.52
C GLN A 479 2.06 39.14 -9.99
N ILE A 480 0.90 39.04 -10.65
CA ILE A 480 0.78 39.45 -12.04
C ILE A 480 0.72 41.02 -12.11
N THR A 481 -0.08 41.64 -11.28
CA THR A 481 -0.24 43.11 -11.28
C THR A 481 0.99 43.84 -10.76
N GLY A 482 1.79 43.21 -9.90
CA GLY A 482 3.07 43.72 -9.37
C GLY A 482 4.26 43.43 -10.29
N SER A 483 4.09 42.82 -11.46
CA SER A 483 5.16 42.51 -12.41
C SER A 483 4.86 43.09 -13.80
N ALA A 484 5.88 43.12 -14.66
CA ALA A 484 5.70 43.47 -16.09
C ALA A 484 5.16 42.29 -16.91
N PHE A 485 5.08 41.10 -16.32
CA PHE A 485 4.61 39.90 -16.98
C PHE A 485 3.10 39.87 -17.16
N ARG A 486 2.67 39.26 -18.25
CA ARG A 486 1.24 38.99 -18.55
C ARG A 486 1.07 37.48 -18.67
N VAL A 487 -0.07 36.95 -18.22
CA VAL A 487 -0.44 35.57 -18.43
C VAL A 487 -0.69 35.36 -19.93
N GLU A 488 0.11 34.50 -20.55
CA GLU A 488 -0.02 34.14 -21.97
C GLU A 488 -0.77 32.84 -22.17
N LYS A 489 -0.48 31.82 -21.30
CA LYS A 489 -1.09 30.51 -21.40
C LYS A 489 -1.39 29.96 -20.00
N THR A 490 -2.53 29.30 -19.89
CA THR A 490 -2.90 28.51 -18.71
C THR A 490 -3.26 27.09 -19.16
N GLU A 491 -2.86 26.09 -18.40
CA GLU A 491 -3.16 24.67 -18.64
C GLU A 491 -2.98 24.24 -20.12
N SER A 492 -1.96 24.80 -20.75
CA SER A 492 -1.72 24.64 -22.17
C SER A 492 -0.88 23.41 -22.48
N SER A 493 -1.29 22.65 -23.50
CA SER A 493 -0.48 21.56 -24.03
C SER A 493 0.83 22.07 -24.59
N VAL A 494 1.93 21.48 -24.19
CA VAL A 494 3.27 21.79 -24.65
C VAL A 494 3.83 20.57 -25.34
N ASP A 495 4.38 20.79 -26.53
CA ASP A 495 5.04 19.78 -27.37
C ASP A 495 6.50 20.18 -27.55
N ALA A 496 7.40 19.43 -26.97
CA ALA A 496 8.85 19.61 -27.02
C ALA A 496 9.49 18.38 -27.67
N GLY A 497 9.18 18.12 -28.92
CA GLY A 497 9.70 16.97 -29.67
C GLY A 497 9.15 15.65 -29.11
N ILE A 498 9.99 14.88 -28.41
CA ILE A 498 9.59 13.61 -27.80
C ILE A 498 8.76 13.79 -26.53
N PHE A 499 8.77 14.99 -25.94
CA PHE A 499 8.04 15.30 -24.70
C PHE A 499 6.70 15.95 -25.00
N ARG A 500 5.66 15.40 -24.40
CA ARG A 500 4.33 16.00 -24.41
C ARG A 500 3.83 16.14 -22.97
N GLY A 501 3.38 17.32 -22.65
CA GLY A 501 2.85 17.61 -21.32
C GLY A 501 1.92 18.80 -21.32
N LYS A 502 1.57 19.24 -20.13
CA LYS A 502 0.68 20.38 -19.92
C LYS A 502 1.35 21.31 -18.89
N VAL A 503 1.50 22.56 -19.25
CA VAL A 503 2.07 23.58 -18.38
C VAL A 503 0.95 24.32 -17.68
N ASP A 504 1.04 24.53 -16.37
CA ASP A 504 0.00 25.17 -15.61
C ASP A 504 -0.14 26.67 -15.98
N ARG A 505 0.98 27.39 -16.01
CA ARG A 505 0.98 28.81 -16.39
C ARG A 505 2.30 29.21 -17.06
N VAL A 506 2.16 29.96 -18.15
CA VAL A 506 3.25 30.66 -18.83
C VAL A 506 2.95 32.15 -18.83
N ASP A 507 3.88 32.93 -18.28
CA ASP A 507 3.81 34.39 -18.32
C ASP A 507 4.92 34.93 -19.21
N GLY A 508 4.62 35.97 -19.96
CA GLY A 508 5.57 36.60 -20.89
C GLY A 508 5.58 38.12 -20.86
N THR A 509 6.72 38.65 -21.29
CA THR A 509 6.91 40.04 -21.77
C THR A 509 7.43 39.93 -23.20
N ASP A 510 7.64 41.08 -23.86
CA ASP A 510 8.25 41.07 -25.20
C ASP A 510 9.63 40.40 -25.22
N LYS A 511 10.38 40.46 -24.14
CA LYS A 511 11.74 39.93 -24.02
C LYS A 511 11.87 38.64 -23.23
N TYR A 512 11.09 38.51 -22.18
CA TYR A 512 11.27 37.45 -21.17
C TYR A 512 10.06 36.52 -21.07
N VAL A 513 10.34 35.24 -20.73
CA VAL A 513 9.33 34.21 -20.42
C VAL A 513 9.61 33.57 -19.06
N ARG A 514 8.56 33.28 -18.27
CA ARG A 514 8.65 32.45 -17.07
C ARG A 514 7.62 31.32 -17.11
N VAL A 515 7.98 30.17 -16.56
CA VAL A 515 7.12 28.98 -16.43
C VAL A 515 6.81 28.76 -14.96
N ILE A 516 5.55 28.50 -14.66
CA ILE A 516 5.07 28.33 -13.28
C ILE A 516 4.20 27.08 -13.21
N ASP A 517 4.43 26.26 -12.20
CA ASP A 517 3.67 25.06 -11.87
C ASP A 517 3.11 25.22 -10.45
N TYR A 518 1.81 24.97 -10.27
CA TYR A 518 1.14 25.08 -8.99
C TYR A 518 1.37 23.84 -8.14
N LYS A 519 1.68 23.97 -6.86
CA LYS A 519 1.89 22.85 -5.95
C LYS A 519 1.11 23.04 -4.65
N THR A 520 0.27 22.08 -4.32
CA THR A 520 -0.44 22.00 -3.04
C THR A 520 0.25 21.15 -2.00
N GLY A 521 1.24 20.35 -2.40
CA GLY A 521 2.08 19.50 -1.52
C GLY A 521 3.46 20.08 -1.29
N SER A 522 4.36 19.26 -0.79
CA SER A 522 5.77 19.61 -0.59
C SER A 522 6.45 19.93 -1.92
N ILE A 523 7.21 21.01 -1.94
CA ILE A 523 7.97 21.45 -3.11
C ILE A 523 9.42 21.01 -2.96
N ASP A 524 9.92 20.29 -3.96
CA ASP A 524 11.34 19.97 -4.10
C ASP A 524 11.92 20.80 -5.25
N ASP A 525 12.60 21.86 -4.88
CA ASP A 525 13.34 22.76 -5.77
C ASP A 525 14.87 22.61 -5.60
N SER A 526 15.30 21.40 -5.20
CA SER A 526 16.70 21.08 -4.96
C SER A 526 17.50 21.00 -6.28
N PRO A 527 18.68 21.62 -6.36
CA PRO A 527 19.60 21.41 -7.49
C PRO A 527 19.97 19.94 -7.68
N VAL A 528 20.00 19.16 -6.59
CA VAL A 528 20.33 17.73 -6.61
C VAL A 528 19.25 16.94 -7.36
N SER A 529 17.98 17.23 -7.06
CA SER A 529 16.86 16.56 -7.74
C SER A 529 16.81 16.88 -9.24
N TYR A 530 17.16 18.09 -9.62
CA TYR A 530 17.33 18.48 -11.02
C TYR A 530 18.53 17.74 -11.66
N TYR A 531 19.69 17.76 -11.01
CA TYR A 531 20.89 17.06 -11.49
C TYR A 531 20.68 15.57 -11.72
N THR A 532 19.96 14.92 -10.82
CA THR A 532 19.66 13.49 -10.90
C THR A 532 18.53 13.14 -11.86
N GLY A 533 17.86 14.11 -12.47
CA GLY A 533 16.75 13.91 -13.40
C GLY A 533 15.38 13.70 -12.75
N ARG A 534 15.29 13.78 -11.41
CA ARG A 534 14.02 13.58 -10.69
C ARG A 534 13.10 14.79 -10.75
N LYS A 535 13.60 15.93 -11.19
CA LYS A 535 12.87 17.18 -11.45
C LYS A 535 13.39 17.79 -12.75
N LEU A 536 12.61 17.71 -13.82
CA LEU A 536 12.96 18.18 -15.16
C LEU A 536 11.80 18.91 -15.84
N GLN A 537 10.61 18.80 -15.30
CA GLN A 537 9.37 19.23 -15.94
C GLN A 537 9.40 20.71 -16.33
N LEU A 538 9.79 21.58 -15.41
CA LEU A 538 9.77 23.03 -15.63
C LEU A 538 10.80 23.47 -16.68
N GLU A 539 11.97 22.90 -16.64
CA GLU A 539 13.08 23.23 -17.52
C GLU A 539 12.79 22.75 -18.95
N LEU A 540 12.19 21.56 -19.10
CA LEU A 540 11.75 21.04 -20.41
C LEU A 540 10.60 21.89 -20.97
N TYR A 541 9.68 22.33 -20.13
CA TYR A 541 8.62 23.23 -20.60
C TYR A 541 9.15 24.62 -21.00
N MET A 542 10.12 25.14 -20.25
CA MET A 542 10.77 26.40 -20.60
C MET A 542 11.42 26.31 -21.98
N SER A 543 12.14 25.26 -22.28
CA SER A 543 12.78 25.05 -23.59
C SER A 543 11.77 25.05 -24.76
N ALA A 544 10.54 24.58 -24.50
CA ALA A 544 9.47 24.51 -25.49
C ALA A 544 8.69 25.83 -25.69
N VAL A 545 8.60 26.68 -24.66
CA VAL A 545 7.78 27.90 -24.70
C VAL A 545 8.59 29.17 -24.87
N CYS A 546 9.91 29.12 -24.65
CA CYS A 546 10.77 30.30 -24.66
C CYS A 546 10.85 30.95 -26.05
N GLY A 547 10.95 30.13 -27.12
CA GLY A 547 11.13 30.65 -28.48
C GLY A 547 12.41 31.47 -28.62
N GLU A 548 12.31 32.68 -29.20
CA GLU A 548 13.41 33.64 -29.35
C GLU A 548 13.63 34.51 -28.12
N ARG A 549 12.73 34.42 -27.10
CA ARG A 549 12.83 35.21 -25.87
C ARG A 549 13.81 34.60 -24.87
N GLU A 550 14.20 35.41 -23.89
CA GLU A 550 15.09 34.99 -22.82
C GLU A 550 14.31 34.36 -21.66
N PRO A 551 14.82 33.26 -21.05
CA PRO A 551 14.19 32.68 -19.87
C PRO A 551 14.42 33.57 -18.64
N ALA A 552 13.34 33.97 -17.95
CA ALA A 552 13.39 34.74 -16.71
C ALA A 552 13.41 33.83 -15.46
N GLY A 553 12.76 32.70 -15.52
CA GLY A 553 12.72 31.78 -14.40
C GLY A 553 11.77 30.61 -14.58
N VAL A 554 12.03 29.55 -13.82
CA VAL A 554 11.20 28.35 -13.70
C VAL A 554 10.82 28.19 -12.24
N PHE A 555 9.51 28.12 -11.96
CA PHE A 555 9.00 28.27 -10.60
C PHE A 555 7.93 27.26 -10.25
N TYR A 556 7.98 26.82 -9.01
CA TYR A 556 6.87 26.23 -8.30
C TYR A 556 6.16 27.32 -7.47
N PHE A 557 4.86 27.42 -7.61
CA PHE A 557 4.02 28.29 -6.80
C PHE A 557 3.33 27.46 -5.71
N PRO A 558 3.62 27.70 -4.41
CA PRO A 558 2.95 26.99 -3.31
C PRO A 558 1.49 27.47 -3.24
N ALA A 559 0.55 26.60 -3.60
CA ALA A 559 -0.87 26.92 -3.70
C ALA A 559 -1.70 26.45 -2.50
N SER A 560 -1.06 26.10 -1.37
CA SER A 560 -1.70 25.73 -0.11
C SER A 560 -1.29 26.70 1.01
N LEU A 561 -2.21 26.87 1.99
CA LEU A 561 -1.92 27.66 3.19
C LEU A 561 -1.03 26.87 4.14
N ALA A 562 0.17 27.36 4.40
CA ALA A 562 1.00 26.82 5.49
C ALA A 562 0.47 27.37 6.83
N TYR A 563 0.49 26.48 7.86
CA TYR A 563 0.19 26.91 9.22
C TYR A 563 1.38 27.73 9.75
N THR A 564 1.15 29.01 10.10
CA THR A 564 2.17 29.89 10.64
C THR A 564 1.67 30.51 11.95
N ASP A 565 2.57 30.64 12.94
CA ASP A 565 2.28 31.22 14.26
C ASP A 565 2.08 32.75 14.15
N GLY A 566 0.98 33.18 13.53
CA GLY A 566 0.57 34.59 13.47
C GLY A 566 1.29 35.45 12.42
N GLU A 567 2.17 34.88 11.59
CA GLU A 567 2.77 35.56 10.45
C GLU A 567 1.88 35.47 9.20
N GLU A 568 1.88 36.54 8.39
CA GLU A 568 1.18 36.56 7.10
C GLU A 568 1.78 35.49 6.16
N VAL A 569 0.92 34.60 5.61
CA VAL A 569 1.36 33.58 4.67
C VAL A 569 1.77 34.24 3.35
N LYS A 570 3.06 34.15 3.03
CA LYS A 570 3.61 34.65 1.77
C LYS A 570 3.72 33.53 0.76
N PHE A 571 2.94 33.59 -0.30
CA PHE A 571 2.99 32.67 -1.46
C PHE A 571 4.19 33.00 -2.36
N ARG A 572 5.40 32.70 -1.89
CA ARG A 572 6.63 32.95 -2.66
C ARG A 572 6.90 31.82 -3.63
N MET A 573 7.17 32.19 -4.88
CA MET A 573 7.65 31.24 -5.88
C MET A 573 9.01 30.67 -5.50
N LEU A 574 9.16 29.35 -5.63
CA LEU A 574 10.38 28.63 -5.37
C LEU A 574 10.92 28.05 -6.70
N GLY A 575 12.21 28.10 -6.91
CA GLY A 575 12.81 27.59 -8.15
C GLY A 575 14.09 28.31 -8.55
N PHE A 576 14.35 28.36 -9.84
CA PHE A 576 15.58 28.92 -10.42
C PHE A 576 15.25 30.12 -11.27
N LEU A 577 16.05 31.17 -11.19
CA LEU A 577 15.77 32.40 -11.88
C LEU A 577 17.02 33.08 -12.48
N ASN A 578 16.79 33.79 -13.58
CA ASN A 578 17.72 34.67 -14.19
C ASN A 578 17.92 35.90 -13.29
N GLY A 579 19.15 36.15 -12.89
CA GLY A 579 19.55 37.24 -11.99
C GLY A 579 19.94 38.53 -12.68
N ASP A 580 19.78 38.60 -14.00
CA ASP A 580 20.03 39.84 -14.73
C ASP A 580 19.06 40.93 -14.24
N GLU A 581 19.57 42.14 -14.08
CA GLU A 581 18.84 43.22 -13.47
C GLU A 581 17.50 43.50 -14.15
N GLU A 582 17.45 43.47 -15.45
CA GLU A 582 16.24 43.72 -16.23
C GLU A 582 15.20 42.58 -16.06
N ALA A 583 15.67 41.32 -16.01
CA ALA A 583 14.82 40.16 -15.74
C ALA A 583 14.21 40.21 -14.35
N LEU A 584 15.00 40.54 -13.33
CA LEU A 584 14.54 40.70 -11.96
C LEU A 584 13.52 41.84 -11.81
N ARG A 585 13.78 43.01 -12.39
CA ARG A 585 12.85 44.14 -12.38
C ARG A 585 11.54 43.84 -13.10
N SER A 586 11.60 43.11 -14.20
CA SER A 586 10.38 42.65 -14.91
C SER A 586 9.57 41.67 -14.05
N GLY A 587 10.25 40.86 -13.24
CA GLY A 587 9.62 39.88 -12.36
C GLY A 587 8.89 40.46 -11.16
N ASP A 588 9.38 41.62 -10.67
CA ASP A 588 8.75 42.36 -9.56
C ASP A 588 9.13 43.85 -9.66
N LEU A 589 8.14 44.66 -9.93
CA LEU A 589 8.31 46.12 -10.09
C LEU A 589 8.80 46.82 -8.81
N ALA A 590 8.56 46.21 -7.61
CA ALA A 590 9.04 46.75 -6.36
C ALA A 590 10.58 46.70 -6.24
N LEU A 591 11.25 45.86 -6.99
CA LEU A 591 12.72 45.83 -7.06
C LEU A 591 13.34 47.10 -7.67
N SER A 592 12.57 47.83 -8.52
CA SER A 592 12.99 49.13 -9.05
C SER A 592 13.09 50.20 -7.96
N GLU A 593 12.41 50.00 -6.83
CA GLU A 593 12.42 50.90 -5.66
C GLU A 593 13.46 50.44 -4.59
N GLY A 594 14.29 49.47 -4.90
CA GLY A 594 15.34 48.95 -3.97
C GLY A 594 14.81 47.99 -2.87
N LYS A 595 13.56 47.54 -3.00
CA LYS A 595 12.95 46.58 -2.05
C LYS A 595 13.33 45.12 -2.39
N VAL A 596 13.11 44.21 -1.43
CA VAL A 596 13.20 42.77 -1.65
C VAL A 596 11.88 42.29 -2.23
N SER A 597 11.94 41.41 -3.24
CA SER A 597 10.72 40.84 -3.84
C SER A 597 9.93 40.02 -2.82
N ASP A 598 8.64 40.27 -2.77
CA ASP A 598 7.69 39.43 -2.04
C ASP A 598 7.29 38.16 -2.84
N PHE A 599 7.53 38.15 -4.16
CA PHE A 599 7.12 37.07 -5.05
C PHE A 599 8.09 35.92 -5.12
N PHE A 600 9.40 36.16 -5.07
CA PHE A 600 10.45 35.14 -5.11
C PHE A 600 11.55 35.31 -4.06
N GLY A 601 11.35 36.18 -3.07
CA GLY A 601 12.24 36.33 -1.91
C GLY A 601 13.67 36.74 -2.27
N ALA A 602 13.91 37.31 -3.46
CA ALA A 602 15.20 37.80 -3.92
C ALA A 602 15.16 39.33 -4.06
N GLY A 603 16.32 39.98 -3.91
CA GLY A 603 16.49 41.41 -4.16
C GLY A 603 17.68 41.61 -5.09
N MET A 604 17.85 42.86 -5.60
CA MET A 604 18.89 43.25 -6.55
C MET A 604 20.32 42.88 -6.11
N ASN A 605 20.58 42.83 -4.79
CA ASN A 605 21.90 42.54 -4.23
C ASN A 605 22.08 41.08 -3.75
N ASN A 606 21.19 40.16 -4.15
CA ASN A 606 21.18 38.77 -3.65
C ASN A 606 21.99 37.77 -4.52
N SER A 607 23.13 38.21 -5.07
CA SER A 607 24.08 37.35 -5.82
C SER A 607 24.61 36.13 -5.00
N ARG A 608 24.36 36.09 -3.69
CA ARG A 608 24.76 34.97 -2.83
C ARG A 608 23.74 33.83 -2.73
N ARG A 609 22.55 33.95 -3.29
CA ARG A 609 21.58 32.84 -3.27
C ARG A 609 21.91 31.85 -4.40
N PRO A 610 22.05 30.55 -4.08
CA PRO A 610 22.52 29.56 -5.05
C PRO A 610 21.56 29.31 -6.22
N LYS A 611 20.31 29.81 -6.12
CA LYS A 611 19.26 29.62 -7.16
C LYS A 611 19.12 30.80 -8.14
N VAL A 612 19.87 31.87 -7.92
CA VAL A 612 19.94 33.05 -8.82
C VAL A 612 21.22 32.94 -9.62
N MET A 613 21.11 33.00 -10.93
CA MET A 613 22.23 32.88 -11.88
C MET A 613 22.16 34.03 -12.89
N ASP A 614 23.31 34.50 -13.40
CA ASP A 614 23.31 35.38 -14.56
C ASP A 614 22.68 34.70 -15.77
N GLY A 615 22.22 35.47 -16.76
CA GLY A 615 21.42 34.96 -17.88
C GLY A 615 22.13 33.88 -18.67
N GLU A 616 23.45 34.01 -18.91
CA GLU A 616 24.22 32.99 -19.64
C GLU A 616 24.30 31.67 -18.83
N THR A 617 24.64 31.76 -17.56
CA THR A 617 24.71 30.61 -16.68
C THR A 617 23.33 29.96 -16.51
N PHE A 618 22.25 30.75 -16.46
CA PHE A 618 20.90 30.22 -16.38
C PHE A 618 20.48 29.49 -17.66
N ALA A 619 20.84 30.00 -18.81
CA ALA A 619 20.59 29.32 -20.09
C ALA A 619 21.32 27.98 -20.18
N ASP A 620 22.60 27.93 -19.75
CA ASP A 620 23.37 26.69 -19.67
C ASP A 620 22.76 25.70 -18.66
N PHE A 621 22.31 26.20 -17.50
CA PHE A 621 21.60 25.37 -16.51
C PHE A 621 20.35 24.71 -17.08
N LEU A 622 19.50 25.46 -17.80
CA LEU A 622 18.31 24.92 -18.43
C LEU A 622 18.62 23.88 -19.51
N ARG A 623 19.72 24.08 -20.23
CA ARG A 623 20.18 23.15 -21.29
C ARG A 623 20.54 21.76 -20.76
N TYR A 624 20.94 21.66 -19.48
CA TYR A 624 21.24 20.38 -18.82
C TYR A 624 20.05 19.42 -18.88
N ALA A 625 18.80 19.91 -18.79
CA ALA A 625 17.61 19.07 -18.86
C ALA A 625 17.52 18.25 -20.14
N ALA A 626 17.95 18.80 -21.27
CA ALA A 626 17.95 18.09 -22.55
C ALA A 626 18.91 16.88 -22.51
N PHE A 627 20.13 17.05 -21.99
CA PHE A 627 21.12 15.96 -21.92
C PHE A 627 20.66 14.81 -21.01
N VAL A 628 20.15 15.13 -19.82
CA VAL A 628 19.63 14.12 -18.91
C VAL A 628 18.42 13.39 -19.49
N SER A 629 17.55 14.15 -20.16
CA SER A 629 16.34 13.61 -20.77
C SER A 629 16.65 12.66 -21.92
N GLU A 630 17.59 13.01 -22.78
CA GLU A 630 18.04 12.14 -23.88
C GLU A 630 18.54 10.80 -23.35
N ARG A 631 19.42 10.82 -22.34
CA ARG A 631 19.92 9.61 -21.68
C ARG A 631 18.79 8.76 -21.10
N GLY A 632 17.86 9.37 -20.36
CA GLY A 632 16.74 8.64 -19.77
C GLY A 632 15.78 8.05 -20.81
N VAL A 633 15.59 8.74 -21.94
CA VAL A 633 14.81 8.24 -23.08
C VAL A 633 15.48 7.03 -23.72
N GLU A 634 16.80 7.07 -23.92
CA GLU A 634 17.56 5.94 -24.49
C GLU A 634 17.50 4.72 -23.56
N GLU A 635 17.68 4.90 -22.25
CA GLU A 635 17.59 3.84 -21.27
C GLU A 635 16.18 3.22 -21.20
N LEU A 636 15.12 4.04 -21.26
CA LEU A 636 13.73 3.60 -21.31
C LEU A 636 13.40 2.83 -22.60
N LYS A 637 13.86 3.31 -23.75
CA LYS A 637 13.72 2.58 -25.02
C LYS A 637 14.46 1.26 -24.98
N GLY A 638 15.64 1.23 -24.37
CA GLY A 638 16.40 0.00 -24.09
C GLY A 638 15.75 -0.91 -23.05
N GLY A 639 14.59 -0.51 -22.49
CA GLY A 639 13.78 -1.33 -21.60
C GLY A 639 14.36 -1.53 -20.19
N PHE A 640 15.24 -0.68 -19.70
CA PHE A 640 15.82 -0.81 -18.38
C PHE A 640 14.78 -0.57 -17.28
N ILE A 641 14.54 -1.59 -16.43
CA ILE A 641 13.53 -1.59 -15.37
C ILE A 641 14.04 -2.06 -14.01
N ALA A 642 15.35 -2.14 -13.83
CA ALA A 642 15.92 -2.63 -12.58
C ALA A 642 15.49 -1.77 -11.36
N PRO A 643 15.15 -2.36 -10.21
CA PRO A 643 14.95 -1.61 -8.97
C PRO A 643 16.27 -0.94 -8.55
N SER A 644 16.32 0.36 -8.73
CA SER A 644 17.47 1.21 -8.40
C SER A 644 16.96 2.53 -7.80
N PRO A 645 16.39 2.49 -6.57
CA PRO A 645 15.84 3.68 -5.92
C PRO A 645 16.95 4.59 -5.41
N TYR A 646 16.65 5.88 -5.25
CA TYR A 646 17.40 6.73 -4.34
C TYR A 646 17.05 6.38 -2.88
N LYS A 647 17.97 6.70 -1.95
CA LYS A 647 17.72 6.55 -0.52
C LYS A 647 16.40 7.26 -0.17
N ASP A 648 15.58 6.63 0.63
CA ASP A 648 14.26 7.09 1.10
C ASP A 648 13.11 7.03 0.07
N GLU A 649 13.33 6.85 -1.22
CA GLU A 649 12.28 6.73 -2.23
C GLU A 649 11.36 5.50 -1.96
N CYS A 650 11.90 4.41 -1.44
CA CYS A 650 11.12 3.22 -1.11
C CYS A 650 10.17 3.41 0.08
N LYS A 651 10.38 4.43 0.91
CA LYS A 651 9.57 4.68 2.11
C LYS A 651 8.08 4.86 1.79
N TYR A 652 7.78 5.46 0.65
CA TYR A 652 6.42 5.74 0.19
C TYR A 652 6.05 4.95 -1.07
N CYS A 653 6.90 4.00 -1.49
CA CYS A 653 6.66 3.21 -2.68
C CYS A 653 5.62 2.11 -2.43
N LYS A 654 4.53 2.13 -3.20
CA LYS A 654 3.44 1.16 -3.10
C LYS A 654 3.77 -0.20 -3.72
N TYR A 655 4.85 -0.29 -4.48
CA TYR A 655 5.25 -1.47 -5.26
C TYR A 655 6.36 -2.30 -4.58
N GLY A 656 6.68 -2.01 -3.31
CA GLY A 656 7.73 -2.73 -2.56
C GLY A 656 7.55 -4.24 -2.54
N GLY A 657 6.30 -4.71 -2.42
CA GLY A 657 5.98 -6.14 -2.45
C GLY A 657 6.17 -6.83 -3.81
N LEU A 658 6.26 -6.06 -4.90
CA LEU A 658 6.46 -6.58 -6.25
C LEU A 658 7.92 -6.53 -6.70
N CYS A 659 8.66 -5.50 -6.31
CA CYS A 659 10.01 -5.25 -6.81
C CYS A 659 11.09 -6.12 -6.17
N GLY A 660 10.86 -6.64 -4.97
CA GLY A 660 11.83 -7.45 -4.23
C GLY A 660 13.10 -6.70 -3.82
N PHE A 661 13.17 -5.37 -3.98
CA PHE A 661 14.33 -4.59 -3.56
C PHE A 661 14.49 -4.67 -2.04
N ASN A 662 15.67 -5.06 -1.62
CA ASN A 662 16.01 -5.16 -0.21
C ASN A 662 17.31 -4.39 0.05
N TYR A 663 17.27 -3.42 0.97
CA TYR A 663 18.44 -2.64 1.40
C TYR A 663 19.57 -3.51 1.98
N ASP A 664 19.26 -4.73 2.42
CA ASP A 664 20.27 -5.69 2.87
C ASP A 664 21.01 -6.38 1.73
N LEU A 665 20.43 -6.42 0.53
CA LEU A 665 21.00 -7.10 -0.63
C LEU A 665 21.59 -6.12 -1.65
N ALA A 666 21.06 -4.89 -1.74
CA ALA A 666 21.49 -3.90 -2.70
C ALA A 666 21.58 -2.50 -2.06
N GLU A 667 22.51 -1.71 -2.51
CA GLU A 667 22.64 -0.33 -2.05
C GLU A 667 21.74 0.60 -2.87
N PRO A 668 21.02 1.53 -2.23
CA PRO A 668 20.29 2.57 -2.95
C PRO A 668 21.26 3.56 -3.56
N ARG A 669 20.80 4.33 -4.54
CA ARG A 669 21.54 5.48 -5.04
C ARG A 669 21.56 6.58 -3.99
N TYR A 670 22.70 7.25 -3.84
CA TYR A 670 22.89 8.37 -2.92
C TYR A 670 22.96 9.67 -3.68
N GLU A 671 22.51 10.73 -3.04
CA GLU A 671 22.56 12.08 -3.58
C GLU A 671 23.94 12.73 -3.26
N GLU A 672 24.54 13.34 -4.27
CA GLU A 672 25.70 14.18 -4.11
C GLU A 672 25.31 15.65 -4.14
N LYS A 673 25.84 16.44 -3.22
CA LYS A 673 25.59 17.88 -3.18
C LYS A 673 26.19 18.56 -4.41
N ILE A 674 25.36 19.26 -5.15
CA ILE A 674 25.76 20.01 -6.34
C ILE A 674 25.12 21.41 -6.34
N THR A 675 25.81 22.36 -6.97
CA THR A 675 25.28 23.73 -7.10
C THR A 675 24.74 23.97 -8.54
N PRO A 676 23.80 24.89 -8.73
CA PRO A 676 23.29 25.24 -10.07
C PRO A 676 24.39 25.64 -11.04
N LYS A 677 25.39 26.39 -10.58
CA LYS A 677 26.55 26.78 -11.43
C LYS A 677 27.40 25.57 -11.88
N ALA A 678 27.56 24.56 -11.01
CA ALA A 678 28.25 23.34 -11.38
C ALA A 678 27.47 22.56 -12.45
N ILE A 679 26.16 22.49 -12.34
CA ILE A 679 25.28 21.88 -13.33
C ILE A 679 25.39 22.59 -14.70
N ALA A 680 25.33 23.94 -14.71
CA ALA A 680 25.55 24.73 -15.90
C ALA A 680 26.91 24.46 -16.54
N GLY A 681 27.96 24.35 -15.73
CA GLY A 681 29.32 24.01 -16.22
C GLY A 681 29.41 22.61 -16.82
N ILE A 682 28.63 21.64 -16.33
CA ILE A 682 28.54 20.31 -16.92
C ILE A 682 27.84 20.42 -18.29
N ALA A 683 26.71 21.10 -18.37
CA ALA A 683 25.98 21.28 -19.61
C ALA A 683 26.81 21.94 -20.71
N ARG A 684 27.59 22.96 -20.37
CA ARG A 684 28.52 23.64 -21.30
C ARG A 684 29.57 22.69 -21.84
N ARG A 685 30.19 21.88 -21.01
CA ARG A 685 31.19 20.87 -21.44
C ARG A 685 30.58 19.79 -22.36
N GLU A 686 29.42 19.28 -22.03
CA GLU A 686 28.71 18.30 -22.84
C GLU A 686 28.40 18.86 -24.23
N GLU A 687 28.02 20.11 -24.32
CA GLU A 687 27.74 20.74 -25.60
C GLU A 687 29.01 20.94 -26.43
N GLU A 688 30.12 21.35 -25.82
CA GLU A 688 31.43 21.49 -26.49
C GLU A 688 31.92 20.13 -27.04
N GLU A 689 31.78 19.06 -26.25
CA GLU A 689 32.14 17.71 -26.68
C GLU A 689 31.29 17.26 -27.86
N ARG A 690 29.98 17.54 -27.86
CA ARG A 690 29.09 17.22 -29.00
C ARG A 690 29.46 17.99 -30.26
N LYS A 691 29.79 19.25 -30.13
CA LYS A 691 30.28 20.07 -31.28
C LYS A 691 31.58 19.51 -31.86
N ASN A 692 32.50 19.09 -31.00
CA ASN A 692 33.78 18.52 -31.42
C ASN A 692 33.58 17.14 -32.10
N ARG A 693 32.71 16.28 -31.60
CA ARG A 693 32.37 14.99 -32.22
C ARG A 693 31.78 15.19 -33.62
N LYS A 694 30.82 16.09 -33.77
CA LYS A 694 30.22 16.40 -35.10
C LYS A 694 31.24 16.91 -36.08
N ARG A 695 32.16 17.80 -35.68
CA ARG A 695 33.25 18.24 -36.51
C ARG A 695 34.16 17.10 -36.98
N THR A 696 34.52 16.22 -36.07
CA THR A 696 35.36 15.05 -36.38
C THR A 696 34.66 14.06 -37.32
N GLU A 697 33.36 13.89 -37.17
CA GLU A 697 32.53 13.04 -38.07
C GLU A 697 32.40 13.66 -39.45
N GLU A 698 32.20 14.97 -39.56
CA GLU A 698 32.16 15.70 -40.83
C GLU A 698 33.53 15.68 -41.57
N GLU A 699 34.63 15.80 -40.83
CA GLU A 699 35.99 15.70 -41.35
C GLU A 699 36.35 14.27 -41.81
N ASN A 700 35.82 13.23 -41.13
CA ASN A 700 36.05 11.82 -41.49
C ASN A 700 35.04 11.28 -42.52
N GLY A 701 33.84 11.84 -42.63
CA GLY A 701 32.81 11.45 -43.60
C GLY A 701 33.00 12.10 -44.99
N GLY A 702 33.92 13.06 -45.12
CA GLY A 702 34.31 13.71 -46.41
C GLY A 702 35.48 13.06 -47.12
N LYS A 703 35.93 11.90 -46.65
CA LYS A 703 36.91 11.03 -47.36
C LYS A 703 36.15 9.78 -47.84
#